data_b72479985ea0c0d770f79561bd275280
#
_entry.id   b72479985ea0c0d770f79561bd275280
#
_cell.length_a   1.000
_cell.length_b   1.000
_cell.length_c   1.000
_cell.angle_alpha   90.00
_cell.angle_beta   90.00
_cell.angle_gamma   90.00
#
_symmetry.space_group_name_H-M   'P 1'
#
loop_
_entity.id
_entity.type
_entity.pdbx_description
1 polymer ?
#
loop_
_entity_poly.entity_id
_entity_poly.type
_entity_poly.pdbx_seq_one_letter_code
_entity_poly.pdbx_strand_id
1 'polypeptide(L)'
;MLLPRFIIKEMMHFEMGCLMNLSDTVTVVKGVGMRMKEKLERLGIKTVEDLISYYPRRYEDWTRITSMADLSYEMETAVYGKVVEIREVHPRRNLSILTVTLVDGTGAVNLVYFNQPWKKEQFAHGSNILAYGKIEYNYRKWQISNADTEAVAAEELHAFKKLVPVYPLTEGIRASQMRAMIRFAIDHAEGIRENLPADVLVREHLMGRMAAIRGMHDPAGWEEQRAARRRTAFEELFFMQAGIQLLRKRRETDNEGIKCMPSGNLVHEVMKKFPFALTEGQKSVFRDIEDSMEGIVPMQRLVQGDVGSGKTAIAILALTKIVENGYQGALMAPTEVLAAQHFKTFQQVFKGMPVKTAYLSGHTKAAERKEILEQLKDGSIHILIGTHALIEENVVFSALGLVITDEQHRFGVKQRQALESKGKSPHVLIMTATPIPRTMALSVYGDLDVSFIKGMPPGRHPVKTYVVGSHMLQRIFRFMKKEMESGHQAYVVCPLVEQSEKQDLAAAVSVYENLRDHVFPQFGVGLVHGRMKNAEKEQVMEDFRKGKFKLLVATSVIEVGVNVPDATVMFVYGADRFGLSQLHQLRGRVGRGKEQAYCVLYTDNQNETTQLRMKLMCEIRDGALLAEKDLLLRGAGEFFGYHQHGMPDLKAADIVRDLPLLELAKHDAREAVDKGLDFKEELRHRFGGQFFERIYY
;
A
#
# COMPACT_ATOMS: atom_id res chain seq x y z
N MET A 1 -48.96 -37.30 -2.71
CA MET A 1 -47.54 -37.05 -2.38
C MET A 1 -47.16 -35.72 -3.00
N LEU A 2 -47.29 -34.63 -2.26
CA LEU A 2 -47.10 -33.26 -2.73
C LEU A 2 -45.60 -32.96 -2.64
N LEU A 3 -44.94 -32.75 -3.76
CA LEU A 3 -43.57 -32.21 -3.82
C LEU A 3 -43.53 -30.84 -3.17
N PRO A 4 -42.49 -30.48 -2.38
CA PRO A 4 -42.39 -29.20 -1.71
C PRO A 4 -42.43 -28.05 -2.73
N ARG A 5 -43.25 -27.02 -2.45
CA ARG A 5 -43.40 -25.79 -3.29
C ARG A 5 -42.06 -25.15 -3.71
N PHE A 6 -40.99 -25.44 -3.00
CA PHE A 6 -39.64 -24.96 -3.29
C PHE A 6 -39.05 -25.56 -4.56
N ILE A 7 -39.25 -26.87 -4.77
CA ILE A 7 -38.71 -27.60 -5.97
C ILE A 7 -39.47 -27.22 -7.25
N ILE A 8 -40.80 -26.92 -7.13
CA ILE A 8 -41.62 -26.47 -8.26
C ILE A 8 -41.22 -25.05 -8.69
N LYS A 9 -40.82 -24.17 -7.75
CA LYS A 9 -40.37 -22.81 -8.07
C LYS A 9 -39.00 -22.82 -8.76
N GLU A 10 -38.11 -23.74 -8.38
CA GLU A 10 -36.81 -23.92 -9.06
C GLU A 10 -36.95 -24.56 -10.45
N MET A 11 -37.88 -25.49 -10.65
CA MET A 11 -38.11 -26.13 -11.97
C MET A 11 -38.83 -25.17 -12.94
N MET A 12 -39.74 -24.33 -12.52
CA MET A 12 -40.44 -23.32 -13.37
C MET A 12 -39.53 -22.20 -13.80
N HIS A 13 -38.41 -21.93 -13.08
CA HIS A 13 -37.40 -20.93 -13.47
C HIS A 13 -36.50 -21.39 -14.63
N PHE A 14 -36.53 -22.66 -15.01
CA PHE A 14 -35.62 -23.24 -16.00
C PHE A 14 -36.10 -23.16 -17.46
N GLU A 15 -37.39 -22.87 -17.72
CA GLU A 15 -38.00 -22.92 -19.07
C GLU A 15 -38.50 -21.56 -19.65
N MET A 16 -38.61 -20.51 -18.85
CA MET A 16 -38.83 -19.16 -19.37
C MET A 16 -37.59 -18.34 -19.03
N GLY A 17 -37.01 -17.63 -20.00
CA GLY A 17 -35.79 -16.80 -19.84
C GLY A 17 -35.83 -15.97 -18.57
N CYS A 18 -35.44 -16.57 -17.45
CA CYS A 18 -35.58 -15.97 -16.13
C CYS A 18 -34.59 -14.86 -15.97
N LEU A 19 -35.10 -13.67 -15.92
CA LEU A 19 -34.42 -12.47 -15.53
C LEU A 19 -33.88 -12.66 -14.09
N MET A 20 -32.59 -12.39 -13.90
CA MET A 20 -31.89 -12.59 -12.63
C MET A 20 -31.69 -11.25 -11.92
N ASN A 21 -31.99 -11.19 -10.62
CA ASN A 21 -31.66 -10.03 -9.83
C ASN A 21 -30.15 -10.03 -9.46
N LEU A 22 -29.56 -8.85 -9.32
CA LEU A 22 -28.15 -8.71 -8.94
C LEU A 22 -27.83 -9.37 -7.60
N SER A 23 -28.77 -9.36 -6.65
CA SER A 23 -28.63 -9.98 -5.32
C SER A 23 -28.84 -11.50 -5.29
N ASP A 24 -29.29 -12.11 -6.40
CA ASP A 24 -29.50 -13.55 -6.45
C ASP A 24 -28.17 -14.30 -6.32
N THR A 25 -28.22 -15.52 -5.74
CA THR A 25 -27.03 -16.34 -5.61
C THR A 25 -26.57 -16.79 -7.00
N VAL A 26 -25.25 -17.01 -7.20
CA VAL A 26 -24.67 -17.42 -8.48
C VAL A 26 -25.22 -18.76 -9.01
N THR A 27 -25.94 -19.53 -8.19
CA THR A 27 -26.57 -20.79 -8.59
C THR A 27 -27.68 -20.63 -9.63
N VAL A 28 -28.25 -19.44 -9.81
CA VAL A 28 -29.22 -19.15 -10.85
C VAL A 28 -28.58 -19.03 -12.24
N VAL A 29 -27.25 -18.85 -12.30
CA VAL A 29 -26.50 -18.73 -13.54
C VAL A 29 -26.32 -20.12 -14.19
N LYS A 30 -26.60 -20.21 -15.49
CA LYS A 30 -26.45 -21.47 -16.26
C LYS A 30 -25.03 -22.02 -16.14
N GLY A 31 -24.92 -23.27 -15.73
CA GLY A 31 -23.63 -23.95 -15.54
C GLY A 31 -23.05 -23.84 -14.12
N VAL A 32 -23.73 -23.16 -13.19
CA VAL A 32 -23.31 -23.06 -11.80
C VAL A 32 -24.12 -23.99 -10.91
N GLY A 33 -23.68 -25.24 -10.77
CA GLY A 33 -24.15 -26.15 -9.74
C GLY A 33 -23.44 -25.96 -8.40
N MET A 34 -23.84 -26.71 -7.36
CA MET A 34 -23.28 -26.55 -5.99
C MET A 34 -21.76 -26.65 -5.93
N ARG A 35 -21.14 -27.59 -6.67
CA ARG A 35 -19.66 -27.71 -6.73
C ARG A 35 -18.98 -26.51 -7.40
N MET A 36 -19.62 -25.89 -8.37
CA MET A 36 -19.10 -24.69 -9.03
C MET A 36 -19.27 -23.48 -8.13
N LYS A 37 -20.38 -23.36 -7.40
CA LYS A 37 -20.60 -22.33 -6.38
C LYS A 37 -19.47 -22.32 -5.35
N GLU A 38 -19.12 -23.46 -4.75
CA GLU A 38 -18.01 -23.56 -3.78
C GLU A 38 -16.67 -23.04 -4.33
N LYS A 39 -16.41 -23.27 -5.62
CA LYS A 39 -15.21 -22.76 -6.29
C LYS A 39 -15.27 -21.25 -6.53
N LEU A 40 -16.43 -20.73 -6.92
CA LEU A 40 -16.66 -19.31 -7.09
C LEU A 40 -16.58 -18.56 -5.75
N GLU A 41 -17.07 -19.15 -4.67
CA GLU A 41 -16.95 -18.57 -3.32
C GLU A 41 -15.48 -18.44 -2.86
N ARG A 42 -14.57 -19.31 -3.29
CA ARG A 42 -13.11 -19.15 -3.06
C ARG A 42 -12.52 -17.93 -3.76
N LEU A 43 -13.17 -17.46 -4.83
CA LEU A 43 -12.82 -16.24 -5.55
C LEU A 43 -13.58 -15.00 -5.00
N GLY A 44 -14.37 -15.16 -3.93
CA GLY A 44 -15.20 -14.10 -3.37
C GLY A 44 -16.52 -13.87 -4.11
N ILE A 45 -16.88 -14.71 -5.09
CA ILE A 45 -18.05 -14.55 -5.95
C ILE A 45 -19.23 -15.36 -5.34
N LYS A 46 -20.24 -14.66 -4.81
CA LYS A 46 -21.41 -15.27 -4.15
C LYS A 46 -22.72 -14.93 -4.86
N THR A 47 -22.83 -13.74 -5.43
CA THR A 47 -24.02 -13.20 -6.08
C THR A 47 -23.81 -12.99 -7.58
N VAL A 48 -24.88 -12.76 -8.32
CA VAL A 48 -24.82 -12.36 -9.74
C VAL A 48 -24.04 -11.08 -9.90
N GLU A 49 -24.20 -10.11 -8.99
CA GLU A 49 -23.46 -8.85 -9.01
C GLU A 49 -21.96 -9.05 -8.79
N ASP A 50 -21.55 -9.92 -7.86
CA ASP A 50 -20.13 -10.27 -7.70
C ASP A 50 -19.57 -10.84 -8.99
N LEU A 51 -20.32 -11.67 -9.69
CA LEU A 51 -19.90 -12.31 -10.93
C LEU A 51 -19.71 -11.31 -12.08
N ILE A 52 -20.66 -10.39 -12.30
CA ILE A 52 -20.57 -9.38 -13.35
C ILE A 52 -19.59 -8.23 -13.00
N SER A 53 -19.22 -8.10 -11.71
CA SER A 53 -18.19 -7.18 -11.22
C SER A 53 -16.83 -7.86 -11.05
N TYR A 54 -16.68 -9.12 -11.49
CA TYR A 54 -15.40 -9.84 -11.47
C TYR A 54 -14.62 -9.54 -12.74
N TYR A 55 -13.90 -8.41 -12.77
CA TYR A 55 -13.25 -7.89 -13.97
C TYR A 55 -12.02 -8.70 -14.40
N PRO A 56 -11.72 -8.73 -15.73
CA PRO A 56 -10.53 -9.38 -16.26
C PRO A 56 -9.24 -8.70 -15.76
N ARG A 57 -8.23 -9.51 -15.50
CA ARG A 57 -6.88 -9.00 -15.14
C ARG A 57 -6.13 -8.44 -16.36
N ARG A 58 -6.33 -9.04 -17.54
CA ARG A 58 -5.72 -8.66 -18.82
C ARG A 58 -6.61 -9.10 -19.97
N TYR A 59 -6.25 -8.65 -21.16
CA TYR A 59 -6.91 -9.09 -22.40
C TYR A 59 -5.87 -9.66 -23.34
N GLU A 60 -6.27 -10.69 -24.10
CA GLU A 60 -5.52 -11.24 -25.21
C GLU A 60 -6.08 -10.70 -26.51
N ASP A 61 -5.18 -10.16 -27.34
CA ASP A 61 -5.58 -9.55 -28.61
C ASP A 61 -5.63 -10.57 -29.73
N TRP A 62 -6.80 -11.18 -29.90
CA TRP A 62 -7.06 -12.12 -30.99
C TRP A 62 -7.53 -11.45 -32.27
N THR A 63 -7.53 -10.11 -32.33
CA THR A 63 -7.89 -9.35 -33.54
C THR A 63 -6.83 -9.45 -34.61
N ARG A 64 -5.56 -9.64 -34.20
CA ARG A 64 -4.40 -9.78 -35.09
C ARG A 64 -3.97 -11.23 -35.13
N ILE A 65 -4.24 -11.87 -36.28
CA ILE A 65 -3.75 -13.22 -36.59
C ILE A 65 -2.49 -13.07 -37.42
N THR A 66 -1.37 -13.53 -36.90
CA THR A 66 -0.08 -13.46 -37.58
C THR A 66 0.16 -14.73 -38.39
N SER A 67 0.60 -14.57 -39.62
CA SER A 67 1.08 -15.68 -40.47
C SER A 67 2.27 -16.39 -39.83
N MET A 68 2.33 -17.72 -39.94
CA MET A 68 3.43 -18.49 -39.35
C MET A 68 4.80 -18.20 -39.98
N ALA A 69 4.84 -17.59 -41.18
CA ALA A 69 6.06 -17.09 -41.80
C ALA A 69 6.59 -15.80 -41.12
N ASP A 70 5.71 -14.99 -40.53
CA ASP A 70 6.04 -13.69 -39.96
C ASP A 70 6.26 -13.72 -38.44
N LEU A 71 6.36 -14.92 -37.84
CA LEU A 71 6.59 -15.07 -36.40
C LEU A 71 7.97 -14.57 -35.98
N SER A 72 8.00 -13.87 -34.87
CA SER A 72 9.24 -13.39 -34.25
C SER A 72 9.36 -13.81 -32.78
N TYR A 73 10.59 -13.91 -32.29
CA TYR A 73 10.86 -14.32 -30.93
C TYR A 73 10.26 -13.32 -29.90
N GLU A 74 9.62 -13.84 -28.85
CA GLU A 74 8.93 -13.11 -27.80
C GLU A 74 7.67 -12.33 -28.23
N MET A 75 7.24 -12.42 -29.46
CA MET A 75 5.97 -11.83 -29.92
C MET A 75 4.77 -12.52 -29.24
N GLU A 76 3.84 -11.76 -28.70
CA GLU A 76 2.53 -12.26 -28.27
C GLU A 76 1.50 -12.04 -29.36
N THR A 77 0.92 -13.10 -29.89
CA THR A 77 -0.01 -13.02 -31.04
C THR A 77 -0.92 -14.24 -31.13
N ALA A 78 -2.00 -14.10 -31.91
CA ALA A 78 -2.82 -15.21 -32.36
C ALA A 78 -2.25 -15.83 -33.64
N VAL A 79 -2.30 -17.16 -33.75
CA VAL A 79 -2.00 -17.91 -34.98
C VAL A 79 -3.19 -18.80 -35.31
N TYR A 80 -3.51 -18.95 -36.59
CA TYR A 80 -4.58 -19.82 -37.06
C TYR A 80 -4.00 -20.85 -37.99
N GLY A 81 -4.31 -22.12 -37.76
CA GLY A 81 -3.77 -23.18 -38.59
C GLY A 81 -4.48 -24.52 -38.41
N LYS A 82 -4.19 -25.43 -39.33
CA LYS A 82 -4.72 -26.78 -39.34
C LYS A 82 -3.83 -27.73 -38.53
N VAL A 83 -4.41 -28.56 -37.69
CA VAL A 83 -3.69 -29.60 -36.91
C VAL A 83 -3.20 -30.70 -37.87
N VAL A 84 -1.88 -30.85 -37.95
CA VAL A 84 -1.23 -31.89 -38.80
C VAL A 84 -0.58 -33.00 -37.99
N GLU A 85 -0.20 -32.75 -36.74
CA GLU A 85 0.43 -33.75 -35.86
C GLU A 85 0.02 -33.53 -34.41
N ILE A 86 -0.27 -34.61 -33.70
CA ILE A 86 -0.52 -34.63 -32.26
C ILE A 86 0.40 -35.70 -31.66
N ARG A 87 1.37 -35.26 -30.85
CA ARG A 87 2.37 -36.15 -30.26
C ARG A 87 2.39 -35.98 -28.75
N GLU A 88 2.33 -37.07 -28.02
CA GLU A 88 2.49 -37.08 -26.56
C GLU A 88 3.73 -37.90 -26.20
N VAL A 89 4.58 -37.33 -25.34
CA VAL A 89 5.83 -37.95 -24.89
C VAL A 89 5.93 -37.87 -23.38
N HIS A 90 6.43 -38.93 -22.75
CA HIS A 90 6.68 -38.99 -21.31
C HIS A 90 8.18 -39.12 -21.05
N PRO A 91 8.94 -38.02 -21.04
CA PRO A 91 10.40 -38.06 -20.87
C PRO A 91 10.85 -38.55 -19.49
N ARG A 92 10.01 -38.39 -18.46
CA ARG A 92 10.20 -38.84 -17.08
C ARG A 92 8.87 -39.25 -16.47
N ARG A 93 8.91 -40.04 -15.38
CA ARG A 93 7.73 -40.60 -14.70
C ARG A 93 6.64 -39.59 -14.33
N ASN A 94 7.02 -38.31 -14.09
CA ASN A 94 6.11 -37.21 -13.68
C ASN A 94 6.05 -36.06 -14.70
N LEU A 95 6.46 -36.27 -15.95
CA LEU A 95 6.46 -35.23 -16.97
C LEU A 95 5.81 -35.76 -18.25
N SER A 96 4.61 -35.29 -18.57
CA SER A 96 3.94 -35.45 -19.86
C SER A 96 4.11 -34.19 -20.70
N ILE A 97 4.50 -34.32 -21.95
CA ILE A 97 4.61 -33.24 -22.91
C ILE A 97 3.70 -33.57 -24.09
N LEU A 98 2.65 -32.78 -24.27
CA LEU A 98 1.78 -32.84 -25.44
C LEU A 98 2.25 -31.75 -26.43
N THR A 99 2.54 -32.16 -27.66
CA THR A 99 2.90 -31.23 -28.75
C THR A 99 1.85 -31.37 -29.86
N VAL A 100 1.27 -30.28 -30.28
CA VAL A 100 0.31 -30.19 -31.39
C VAL A 100 0.90 -29.26 -32.44
N THR A 101 1.13 -29.78 -33.65
CA THR A 101 1.70 -28.99 -34.75
C THR A 101 0.57 -28.42 -35.60
N LEU A 102 0.58 -27.07 -35.72
CA LEU A 102 -0.31 -26.33 -36.60
C LEU A 102 0.44 -25.87 -37.86
N VAL A 103 -0.26 -25.83 -38.99
CA VAL A 103 0.23 -25.27 -40.27
C VAL A 103 -0.83 -24.35 -40.86
N ASP A 104 -0.39 -23.23 -41.49
CA ASP A 104 -1.27 -22.27 -42.18
C ASP A 104 -0.96 -22.16 -43.70
N GLY A 105 -0.09 -23.01 -44.22
CA GLY A 105 0.39 -22.97 -45.61
C GLY A 105 1.60 -22.07 -45.83
N THR A 106 1.94 -21.21 -44.89
CA THR A 106 3.15 -20.33 -44.92
C THR A 106 4.25 -20.85 -44.02
N GLY A 107 3.90 -21.58 -42.96
CA GLY A 107 4.82 -22.12 -41.99
C GLY A 107 4.16 -23.11 -41.01
N ALA A 108 4.88 -23.44 -39.96
CA ALA A 108 4.43 -24.29 -38.88
C ALA A 108 4.78 -23.78 -37.50
N VAL A 109 3.92 -23.99 -36.52
CA VAL A 109 4.13 -23.70 -35.11
C VAL A 109 3.70 -24.85 -34.24
N ASN A 110 4.45 -25.16 -33.18
CA ASN A 110 4.14 -26.17 -32.21
C ASN A 110 3.46 -25.58 -30.98
N LEU A 111 2.28 -26.10 -30.60
CA LEU A 111 1.68 -25.84 -29.30
C LEU A 111 2.20 -26.89 -28.34
N VAL A 112 2.85 -26.45 -27.25
CA VAL A 112 3.47 -27.35 -26.27
C VAL A 112 2.80 -27.21 -24.91
N TYR A 113 2.32 -28.34 -24.37
CA TYR A 113 1.66 -28.39 -23.05
C TYR A 113 2.39 -29.33 -22.11
N PHE A 114 2.73 -28.86 -20.94
CA PHE A 114 3.41 -29.63 -19.91
C PHE A 114 2.40 -30.11 -18.85
N ASN A 115 2.43 -31.42 -18.57
CA ASN A 115 1.56 -32.07 -17.57
C ASN A 115 0.05 -31.83 -17.78
N GLN A 116 -0.40 -31.67 -19.03
CA GLN A 116 -1.79 -31.44 -19.40
C GLN A 116 -2.29 -32.47 -20.45
N PRO A 117 -2.25 -33.79 -20.18
CA PRO A 117 -2.63 -34.80 -21.16
C PRO A 117 -4.10 -34.71 -21.58
N TRP A 118 -4.97 -34.20 -20.70
CA TRP A 118 -6.40 -33.99 -21.01
C TRP A 118 -6.67 -32.98 -22.14
N LYS A 119 -5.71 -32.09 -22.47
CA LYS A 119 -5.85 -31.18 -23.60
C LYS A 119 -5.82 -31.90 -24.94
N LYS A 120 -5.31 -33.13 -25.02
CA LYS A 120 -5.30 -33.94 -26.24
C LYS A 120 -6.68 -34.14 -26.82
N GLU A 121 -7.69 -34.26 -25.96
CA GLU A 121 -9.10 -34.45 -26.39
C GLU A 121 -9.70 -33.19 -27.08
N GLN A 122 -9.04 -32.06 -26.95
CA GLN A 122 -9.48 -30.79 -27.59
C GLN A 122 -9.00 -30.68 -29.04
N PHE A 123 -8.08 -31.52 -29.47
CA PHE A 123 -7.48 -31.49 -30.81
C PHE A 123 -7.87 -32.71 -31.62
N ALA A 124 -8.35 -32.45 -32.85
CA ALA A 124 -8.56 -33.51 -33.82
C ALA A 124 -7.65 -33.24 -35.04
N HIS A 125 -7.08 -34.33 -35.60
CA HIS A 125 -6.28 -34.21 -36.82
C HIS A 125 -7.11 -33.62 -37.94
N GLY A 126 -6.59 -32.59 -38.60
CA GLY A 126 -7.27 -31.87 -39.67
C GLY A 126 -8.24 -30.78 -39.23
N SER A 127 -8.49 -30.59 -37.91
CA SER A 127 -9.27 -29.47 -37.42
C SER A 127 -8.48 -28.16 -37.50
N ASN A 128 -9.20 -27.05 -37.65
CA ASN A 128 -8.61 -25.72 -37.61
C ASN A 128 -8.64 -25.16 -36.17
N ILE A 129 -7.52 -24.66 -35.73
CA ILE A 129 -7.32 -24.13 -34.37
C ILE A 129 -6.82 -22.69 -34.46
N LEU A 130 -7.46 -21.81 -33.72
CA LEU A 130 -6.97 -20.49 -33.38
C LEU A 130 -6.25 -20.61 -32.04
N ALA A 131 -4.96 -20.26 -31.98
CA ALA A 131 -4.13 -20.34 -30.79
C ALA A 131 -3.48 -18.99 -30.49
N TYR A 132 -3.46 -18.62 -29.20
CA TYR A 132 -2.83 -17.38 -28.74
C TYR A 132 -1.75 -17.67 -27.70
N GLY A 133 -0.65 -16.94 -27.76
CA GLY A 133 0.39 -16.99 -26.77
C GLY A 133 1.69 -16.32 -27.19
N LYS A 134 2.70 -16.43 -26.31
CA LYS A 134 4.04 -15.92 -26.57
C LYS A 134 4.80 -16.87 -27.47
N ILE A 135 5.36 -16.33 -28.56
CA ILE A 135 6.15 -17.09 -29.52
C ILE A 135 7.57 -17.30 -28.98
N GLU A 136 7.97 -18.55 -28.93
CA GLU A 136 9.30 -19.00 -28.54
C GLU A 136 9.96 -19.72 -29.72
N TYR A 137 11.30 -19.72 -29.78
CA TYR A 137 12.05 -20.46 -30.78
C TYR A 137 12.96 -21.48 -30.08
N ASN A 138 12.52 -22.75 -30.05
CA ASN A 138 13.22 -23.82 -29.39
C ASN A 138 13.41 -25.01 -30.34
N TYR A 139 14.57 -25.67 -30.26
CA TYR A 139 14.91 -26.83 -31.09
C TYR A 139 14.72 -26.58 -32.60
N ARG A 140 15.02 -25.37 -33.08
CA ARG A 140 14.87 -24.91 -34.47
C ARG A 140 13.41 -24.90 -34.94
N LYS A 141 12.44 -24.76 -34.05
CA LYS A 141 11.01 -24.68 -34.36
C LYS A 141 10.38 -23.54 -33.59
N TRP A 142 9.43 -22.88 -34.19
CA TRP A 142 8.54 -21.96 -33.50
C TRP A 142 7.60 -22.74 -32.60
N GLN A 143 7.39 -22.28 -31.40
CA GLN A 143 6.49 -22.88 -30.44
C GLN A 143 5.75 -21.86 -29.59
N ILE A 144 4.58 -22.27 -29.06
CA ILE A 144 3.82 -21.54 -28.05
C ILE A 144 3.63 -22.49 -26.86
N SER A 145 4.17 -22.11 -25.70
CA SER A 145 4.02 -22.90 -24.48
C SER A 145 2.70 -22.56 -23.79
N ASN A 146 1.90 -23.59 -23.48
CA ASN A 146 0.60 -23.46 -22.82
C ASN A 146 -0.38 -22.50 -23.51
N ALA A 147 -0.44 -22.53 -24.85
CA ALA A 147 -1.33 -21.71 -25.65
C ALA A 147 -2.79 -21.81 -25.20
N ASP A 148 -3.51 -20.67 -25.20
CA ASP A 148 -4.97 -20.67 -25.19
C ASP A 148 -5.48 -20.99 -26.60
N THR A 149 -6.45 -21.88 -26.71
CA THR A 149 -6.89 -22.41 -28.01
C THR A 149 -8.40 -22.53 -28.12
N GLU A 150 -8.90 -22.21 -29.32
CA GLU A 150 -10.31 -22.43 -29.72
C GLU A 150 -10.34 -23.16 -31.07
N ALA A 151 -11.24 -24.17 -31.19
CA ALA A 151 -11.51 -24.82 -32.47
C ALA A 151 -12.46 -23.90 -33.25
N VAL A 152 -12.04 -23.45 -34.42
CA VAL A 152 -12.75 -22.41 -35.19
C VAL A 152 -12.81 -22.81 -36.64
N ALA A 153 -14.02 -22.91 -37.23
CA ALA A 153 -14.20 -23.09 -38.66
C ALA A 153 -13.71 -21.85 -39.41
N ALA A 154 -13.23 -22.05 -40.66
CA ALA A 154 -12.68 -20.93 -41.44
C ALA A 154 -13.71 -19.82 -41.68
N GLU A 155 -14.97 -20.17 -41.83
CA GLU A 155 -16.09 -19.24 -42.04
C GLU A 155 -16.39 -18.41 -40.80
N GLU A 156 -16.11 -18.93 -39.60
CA GLU A 156 -16.39 -18.28 -38.31
C GLU A 156 -15.21 -17.47 -37.79
N LEU A 157 -14.05 -17.53 -38.46
CA LEU A 157 -12.82 -16.89 -37.98
C LEU A 157 -12.99 -15.37 -37.71
N HIS A 158 -13.84 -14.69 -38.50
CA HIS A 158 -14.12 -13.27 -38.28
C HIS A 158 -14.82 -12.98 -36.94
N ALA A 159 -15.65 -13.88 -36.45
CA ALA A 159 -16.36 -13.74 -35.20
C ALA A 159 -15.43 -13.92 -33.97
N PHE A 160 -14.28 -14.57 -34.18
CA PHE A 160 -13.27 -14.78 -33.14
C PHE A 160 -12.17 -13.72 -33.11
N LYS A 161 -12.16 -12.76 -34.04
CA LYS A 161 -11.25 -11.61 -34.04
C LYS A 161 -11.71 -10.58 -33.01
N LYS A 162 -11.39 -10.82 -31.74
CA LYS A 162 -11.82 -9.98 -30.62
C LYS A 162 -10.77 -9.94 -29.52
N LEU A 163 -10.95 -9.02 -28.58
CA LEU A 163 -10.21 -9.02 -27.32
C LEU A 163 -10.83 -10.10 -26.40
N VAL A 164 -10.01 -11.04 -25.97
CA VAL A 164 -10.45 -12.15 -25.10
C VAL A 164 -10.09 -11.81 -23.65
N PRO A 165 -11.06 -11.71 -22.75
CA PRO A 165 -10.80 -11.39 -21.35
C PRO A 165 -10.19 -12.59 -20.61
N VAL A 166 -9.14 -12.32 -19.82
CA VAL A 166 -8.45 -13.28 -18.97
C VAL A 166 -8.72 -12.98 -17.51
N TYR A 167 -9.42 -13.88 -16.83
CA TYR A 167 -9.79 -13.74 -15.42
C TYR A 167 -8.80 -14.45 -14.50
N PRO A 168 -8.59 -13.97 -13.26
CA PRO A 168 -7.98 -14.78 -12.20
C PRO A 168 -8.85 -16.02 -11.96
N LEU A 169 -8.23 -17.19 -11.88
CA LEU A 169 -8.96 -18.46 -11.72
C LEU A 169 -8.43 -19.23 -10.51
N THR A 170 -9.26 -20.13 -9.99
CA THR A 170 -8.88 -21.13 -9.00
C THR A 170 -8.92 -22.53 -9.60
N GLU A 171 -8.31 -23.48 -8.92
CA GLU A 171 -8.27 -24.87 -9.36
C GLU A 171 -9.68 -25.41 -9.65
N GLY A 172 -9.83 -26.01 -10.83
CA GLY A 172 -11.06 -26.66 -11.29
C GLY A 172 -12.08 -25.71 -11.94
N ILE A 173 -11.75 -24.44 -12.26
CA ILE A 173 -12.52 -23.55 -13.13
C ILE A 173 -11.72 -23.32 -14.42
N ARG A 174 -12.32 -23.55 -15.59
CA ARG A 174 -11.71 -23.26 -16.89
C ARG A 174 -12.03 -21.82 -17.30
N ALA A 175 -11.12 -21.19 -18.05
CA ALA A 175 -11.31 -19.82 -18.55
C ALA A 175 -12.59 -19.68 -19.41
N SER A 176 -12.85 -20.66 -20.29
CA SER A 176 -14.06 -20.70 -21.11
C SER A 176 -15.35 -20.79 -20.29
N GLN A 177 -15.34 -21.56 -19.20
CA GLN A 177 -16.49 -21.67 -18.29
C GLN A 177 -16.76 -20.33 -17.57
N MET A 178 -15.70 -19.66 -17.08
CA MET A 178 -15.86 -18.34 -16.45
C MET A 178 -16.43 -17.32 -17.43
N ARG A 179 -15.89 -17.23 -18.66
CA ARG A 179 -16.41 -16.37 -19.72
C ARG A 179 -17.88 -16.65 -20.05
N ALA A 180 -18.26 -17.95 -20.15
CA ALA A 180 -19.63 -18.32 -20.43
C ALA A 180 -20.62 -17.96 -19.32
N MET A 181 -20.24 -18.18 -18.04
CA MET A 181 -21.04 -17.82 -16.88
C MET A 181 -21.26 -16.31 -16.80
N ILE A 182 -20.19 -15.52 -16.97
CA ILE A 182 -20.26 -14.06 -16.92
C ILE A 182 -21.13 -13.52 -18.07
N ARG A 183 -20.93 -14.01 -19.29
CA ARG A 183 -21.75 -13.60 -20.45
C ARG A 183 -23.22 -13.91 -20.19
N PHE A 184 -23.53 -15.12 -19.74
CA PHE A 184 -24.91 -15.50 -19.42
C PHE A 184 -25.51 -14.58 -18.33
N ALA A 185 -24.72 -14.26 -17.30
CA ALA A 185 -25.17 -13.36 -16.24
C ALA A 185 -25.45 -11.95 -16.77
N ILE A 186 -24.59 -11.38 -17.61
CA ILE A 186 -24.77 -10.04 -18.20
C ILE A 186 -26.01 -9.98 -19.11
N ASP A 187 -26.24 -11.03 -19.88
CA ASP A 187 -27.36 -11.06 -20.84
C ASP A 187 -28.74 -11.24 -20.16
N HIS A 188 -28.78 -11.79 -18.94
CA HIS A 188 -30.02 -12.08 -18.21
C HIS A 188 -30.17 -11.31 -16.91
N ALA A 189 -29.18 -10.47 -16.50
CA ALA A 189 -29.27 -9.67 -15.29
C ALA A 189 -30.24 -8.47 -15.48
N GLU A 190 -31.18 -8.33 -14.56
CA GLU A 190 -32.02 -7.16 -14.44
C GLU A 190 -31.56 -6.22 -13.32
N GLY A 191 -32.00 -4.97 -13.39
CA GLY A 191 -31.76 -4.00 -12.32
C GLY A 191 -30.40 -3.32 -12.34
N ILE A 192 -29.60 -3.49 -13.44
CA ILE A 192 -28.37 -2.71 -13.62
C ILE A 192 -28.75 -1.26 -13.94
N ARG A 193 -28.99 -0.48 -12.89
CA ARG A 193 -29.35 0.94 -13.00
C ARG A 193 -28.09 1.79 -13.04
N GLU A 194 -28.22 2.99 -13.68
CA GLU A 194 -27.19 4.00 -13.57
C GLU A 194 -27.09 4.49 -12.14
N ASN A 195 -25.89 4.61 -11.63
CA ASN A 195 -25.61 4.97 -10.24
C ASN A 195 -24.79 6.26 -10.09
N LEU A 196 -24.23 6.78 -11.19
CA LEU A 196 -23.61 8.09 -11.19
C LEU A 196 -24.64 9.18 -11.55
N PRO A 197 -24.52 10.40 -11.00
CA PRO A 197 -25.35 11.53 -11.39
C PRO A 197 -25.23 11.83 -12.90
N ALA A 198 -26.35 12.18 -13.54
CA ALA A 198 -26.42 12.41 -14.98
C ALA A 198 -25.49 13.56 -15.46
N ASP A 199 -25.36 14.61 -14.66
CA ASP A 199 -24.47 15.75 -14.92
C ASP A 199 -22.99 15.33 -14.88
N VAL A 200 -22.62 14.40 -14.01
CA VAL A 200 -21.27 13.81 -13.94
C VAL A 200 -20.97 12.98 -15.19
N LEU A 201 -21.92 12.13 -15.62
CA LEU A 201 -21.76 11.32 -16.83
C LEU A 201 -21.46 12.18 -18.07
N VAL A 202 -22.22 13.27 -18.23
CA VAL A 202 -22.06 14.19 -19.37
C VAL A 202 -20.75 14.96 -19.27
N ARG A 203 -20.42 15.52 -18.10
CA ARG A 203 -19.22 16.34 -17.88
C ARG A 203 -17.93 15.53 -18.12
N GLU A 204 -17.89 14.31 -17.61
CA GLU A 204 -16.72 13.45 -17.67
C GLU A 204 -16.70 12.55 -18.93
N HIS A 205 -17.66 12.72 -19.84
CA HIS A 205 -17.81 11.92 -21.06
C HIS A 205 -17.76 10.41 -20.79
N LEU A 206 -18.49 9.94 -19.78
CA LEU A 206 -18.53 8.55 -19.37
C LEU A 206 -19.68 7.80 -20.07
N MET A 207 -19.42 6.55 -20.44
CA MET A 207 -20.49 5.67 -20.95
C MET A 207 -21.42 5.20 -19.81
N GLY A 208 -22.63 4.78 -20.16
CA GLY A 208 -23.57 4.23 -19.21
C GLY A 208 -23.07 2.93 -18.56
N ARG A 209 -23.57 2.62 -17.36
CA ARG A 209 -23.10 1.49 -16.51
C ARG A 209 -23.19 0.14 -17.23
N MET A 210 -24.32 -0.17 -17.87
CA MET A 210 -24.49 -1.44 -18.60
C MET A 210 -23.50 -1.58 -19.76
N ALA A 211 -23.29 -0.50 -20.54
CA ALA A 211 -22.33 -0.50 -21.62
C ALA A 211 -20.89 -0.70 -21.11
N ALA A 212 -20.55 -0.09 -19.96
CA ALA A 212 -19.25 -0.28 -19.34
C ALA A 212 -19.03 -1.73 -18.87
N ILE A 213 -20.01 -2.35 -18.22
CA ILE A 213 -19.92 -3.75 -17.80
C ILE A 213 -19.71 -4.64 -19.05
N ARG A 214 -20.49 -4.45 -20.12
CA ARG A 214 -20.30 -5.21 -21.37
C ARG A 214 -18.93 -4.98 -21.97
N GLY A 215 -18.49 -3.73 -22.07
CA GLY A 215 -17.18 -3.36 -22.61
C GLY A 215 -15.99 -3.84 -21.77
N MET A 216 -16.19 -4.14 -20.49
CA MET A 216 -15.17 -4.80 -19.67
C MET A 216 -15.09 -6.32 -19.94
N HIS A 217 -16.19 -6.98 -20.30
CA HIS A 217 -16.23 -8.43 -20.42
C HIS A 217 -16.21 -8.95 -21.86
N ASP A 218 -16.71 -8.21 -22.82
CA ASP A 218 -16.75 -8.57 -24.25
C ASP A 218 -16.58 -7.32 -25.14
N PRO A 219 -15.43 -6.62 -25.05
CA PRO A 219 -15.20 -5.41 -25.82
C PRO A 219 -15.02 -5.71 -27.32
N ALA A 220 -15.60 -4.87 -28.17
CA ALA A 220 -15.39 -4.94 -29.61
C ALA A 220 -13.94 -4.58 -30.03
N GLY A 221 -13.22 -3.83 -29.18
CA GLY A 221 -11.84 -3.43 -29.41
C GLY A 221 -11.25 -2.64 -28.26
N TRP A 222 -9.98 -2.25 -28.41
CA TRP A 222 -9.24 -1.54 -27.37
C TRP A 222 -9.83 -0.17 -26.99
N GLU A 223 -10.50 0.49 -27.91
CA GLU A 223 -11.14 1.80 -27.64
C GLU A 223 -12.31 1.64 -26.67
N GLU A 224 -13.21 0.70 -26.96
CA GLU A 224 -14.34 0.41 -26.07
C GLU A 224 -13.85 -0.11 -24.71
N GLN A 225 -12.88 -1.00 -24.70
CA GLN A 225 -12.29 -1.52 -23.45
C GLN A 225 -11.72 -0.38 -22.59
N ARG A 226 -10.98 0.57 -23.17
CA ARG A 226 -10.43 1.73 -22.45
C ARG A 226 -11.54 2.63 -21.91
N ALA A 227 -12.58 2.87 -22.69
CA ALA A 227 -13.73 3.68 -22.26
C ALA A 227 -14.50 2.98 -21.13
N ALA A 228 -14.73 1.67 -21.25
CA ALA A 228 -15.37 0.86 -20.22
C ALA A 228 -14.56 0.86 -18.92
N ARG A 229 -13.24 0.63 -18.99
CA ARG A 229 -12.36 0.69 -17.84
C ARG A 229 -12.35 2.08 -17.18
N ARG A 230 -12.29 3.15 -17.99
CA ARG A 230 -12.35 4.54 -17.48
C ARG A 230 -13.62 4.76 -16.67
N ARG A 231 -14.78 4.33 -17.21
CA ARG A 231 -16.09 4.46 -16.53
C ARG A 231 -16.13 3.67 -15.23
N THR A 232 -15.68 2.41 -15.25
CA THR A 232 -15.70 1.54 -14.07
C THR A 232 -14.73 2.03 -12.99
N ALA A 233 -13.53 2.44 -13.37
CA ALA A 233 -12.55 3.01 -12.45
C ALA A 233 -13.05 4.33 -11.83
N PHE A 234 -13.64 5.23 -12.66
CA PHE A 234 -14.23 6.46 -12.14
C PHE A 234 -15.33 6.19 -11.12
N GLU A 235 -16.22 5.23 -11.39
CA GLU A 235 -17.29 4.83 -10.48
C GLU A 235 -16.76 4.40 -9.11
N GLU A 236 -15.76 3.53 -9.08
CA GLU A 236 -15.13 3.10 -7.82
C GLU A 236 -14.52 4.27 -7.05
N LEU A 237 -13.78 5.13 -7.75
CA LEU A 237 -13.14 6.30 -7.16
C LEU A 237 -14.15 7.34 -6.68
N PHE A 238 -15.24 7.56 -7.44
CA PHE A 238 -16.31 8.49 -7.08
C PHE A 238 -17.00 8.07 -5.77
N PHE A 239 -17.42 6.82 -5.65
CA PHE A 239 -18.08 6.36 -4.44
C PHE A 239 -17.13 6.31 -3.24
N MET A 240 -15.86 5.97 -3.44
CA MET A 240 -14.84 6.08 -2.40
C MET A 240 -14.74 7.54 -1.89
N GLN A 241 -14.66 8.51 -2.81
CA GLN A 241 -14.58 9.92 -2.45
C GLN A 241 -15.89 10.45 -1.85
N ALA A 242 -17.05 10.01 -2.34
CA ALA A 242 -18.35 10.37 -1.74
C ALA A 242 -18.45 9.92 -0.29
N GLY A 243 -18.02 8.69 0.02
CA GLY A 243 -17.94 8.20 1.40
C GLY A 243 -17.03 9.06 2.29
N ILE A 244 -15.86 9.44 1.78
CA ILE A 244 -14.92 10.34 2.48
C ILE A 244 -15.54 11.73 2.72
N GLN A 245 -16.22 12.32 1.73
CA GLN A 245 -16.88 13.61 1.88
C GLN A 245 -18.04 13.56 2.88
N LEU A 246 -18.81 12.47 2.89
CA LEU A 246 -19.86 12.26 3.90
C LEU A 246 -19.29 12.17 5.31
N LEU A 247 -18.16 11.47 5.51
CA LEU A 247 -17.44 11.45 6.80
C LEU A 247 -17.00 12.84 7.24
N ARG A 248 -16.51 13.68 6.31
CA ARG A 248 -16.14 15.07 6.60
C ARG A 248 -17.37 15.89 7.02
N LYS A 249 -18.44 15.84 6.22
CA LYS A 249 -19.66 16.58 6.47
C LYS A 249 -20.31 16.20 7.82
N ARG A 250 -20.31 14.92 8.16
CA ARG A 250 -20.78 14.46 9.46
C ARG A 250 -19.98 15.03 10.62
N ARG A 251 -18.64 15.07 10.50
CA ARG A 251 -17.80 15.69 11.54
C ARG A 251 -18.09 17.18 11.73
N GLU A 252 -18.39 17.86 10.63
CA GLU A 252 -18.76 19.29 10.67
C GLU A 252 -20.10 19.53 11.36
N THR A 253 -21.04 18.57 11.27
CA THR A 253 -22.41 18.70 11.82
C THR A 253 -22.56 18.14 13.24
N ASP A 254 -21.89 17.03 13.55
CA ASP A 254 -22.15 16.27 14.79
C ASP A 254 -21.22 16.61 15.95
N ASN A 255 -20.12 17.32 15.68
CA ASN A 255 -19.10 17.62 16.69
C ASN A 255 -18.79 19.13 16.79
N GLU A 256 -19.23 19.74 17.86
CA GLU A 256 -18.62 20.99 18.31
C GLU A 256 -17.20 20.69 18.81
N GLY A 257 -16.19 21.08 18.03
CA GLY A 257 -14.78 20.97 18.39
C GLY A 257 -14.39 21.93 19.50
N ILE A 258 -13.24 21.66 20.08
CA ILE A 258 -12.59 22.61 20.99
C ILE A 258 -12.06 23.77 20.15
N LYS A 259 -12.64 24.96 20.27
CA LYS A 259 -12.15 26.15 19.60
C LYS A 259 -11.02 26.77 20.41
N CYS A 260 -9.79 26.73 19.91
CA CYS A 260 -8.67 27.41 20.53
C CYS A 260 -8.64 28.91 20.20
N MET A 261 -8.13 29.70 21.13
CA MET A 261 -7.78 31.07 20.87
C MET A 261 -6.48 31.17 20.06
N PRO A 262 -6.19 32.31 19.39
CA PRO A 262 -4.90 32.53 18.75
C PRO A 262 -3.73 32.30 19.70
N SER A 263 -2.58 31.87 19.15
CA SER A 263 -1.39 31.59 19.97
C SER A 263 -0.94 32.79 20.83
N GLY A 264 -0.84 32.55 22.12
CA GLY A 264 -0.49 33.55 23.12
C GLY A 264 0.99 33.49 23.54
N ASN A 265 1.24 33.96 24.77
CA ASN A 265 2.61 34.08 25.29
C ASN A 265 3.34 32.76 25.44
N LEU A 266 2.65 31.67 25.86
CA LEU A 266 3.27 30.39 26.12
C LEU A 266 3.86 29.77 24.84
N VAL A 267 3.11 29.82 23.74
CA VAL A 267 3.58 29.34 22.44
C VAL A 267 4.80 30.17 21.97
N HIS A 268 4.76 31.52 22.13
CA HIS A 268 5.87 32.37 21.73
C HIS A 268 7.12 32.15 22.60
N GLU A 269 6.99 31.90 23.89
CA GLU A 269 8.10 31.54 24.76
C GLU A 269 8.73 30.20 24.39
N VAL A 270 7.91 29.19 24.07
CA VAL A 270 8.41 27.90 23.59
C VAL A 270 9.17 28.04 22.27
N MET A 271 8.68 28.86 21.34
CA MET A 271 9.40 29.14 20.09
C MET A 271 10.79 29.74 20.34
N LYS A 272 10.93 30.63 21.32
CA LYS A 272 12.22 31.23 21.69
C LYS A 272 13.19 30.25 22.36
N LYS A 273 12.69 29.19 23.00
CA LYS A 273 13.52 28.15 23.64
C LYS A 273 14.09 27.10 22.68
N PHE A 274 13.61 27.04 21.44
CA PHE A 274 14.24 26.16 20.47
C PHE A 274 15.67 26.63 20.15
N PRO A 275 16.66 25.72 20.09
CA PRO A 275 18.05 26.09 19.78
C PRO A 275 18.26 26.39 18.27
N PHE A 276 17.19 26.52 17.51
CA PHE A 276 17.15 26.80 16.08
C PHE A 276 15.92 27.63 15.71
N ALA A 277 16.01 28.37 14.62
CA ALA A 277 14.84 29.02 14.04
C ALA A 277 14.01 28.01 13.23
N LEU A 278 12.68 28.08 13.30
CA LEU A 278 11.80 27.28 12.48
C LEU A 278 12.01 27.61 11.00
N THR A 279 12.04 26.57 10.16
CA THR A 279 12.06 26.73 8.70
C THR A 279 10.73 27.28 8.19
N GLU A 280 10.70 27.85 6.98
CA GLU A 280 9.45 28.31 6.37
C GLU A 280 8.43 27.18 6.19
N GLY A 281 8.91 25.95 5.88
CA GLY A 281 8.05 24.76 5.81
C GLY A 281 7.42 24.39 7.16
N GLN A 282 8.19 24.50 8.26
CA GLN A 282 7.67 24.26 9.61
C GLN A 282 6.67 25.35 10.03
N LYS A 283 6.97 26.63 9.74
CA LYS A 283 6.06 27.73 10.02
C LYS A 283 4.74 27.60 9.25
N SER A 284 4.80 27.20 7.98
CA SER A 284 3.61 26.96 7.17
C SER A 284 2.73 25.88 7.76
N VAL A 285 3.33 24.71 8.11
CA VAL A 285 2.59 23.61 8.72
C VAL A 285 2.01 23.97 10.09
N PHE A 286 2.75 24.76 10.88
CA PHE A 286 2.22 25.20 12.18
C PHE A 286 1.05 26.17 12.01
N ARG A 287 1.07 27.09 11.03
CA ARG A 287 -0.09 27.93 10.70
C ARG A 287 -1.30 27.10 10.27
N ASP A 288 -1.10 26.09 9.40
CA ASP A 288 -2.18 25.18 9.02
C ASP A 288 -2.83 24.51 10.25
N ILE A 289 -2.03 24.15 11.26
CA ILE A 289 -2.49 23.59 12.53
C ILE A 289 -3.25 24.62 13.35
N GLU A 290 -2.69 25.85 13.48
CA GLU A 290 -3.34 26.95 14.21
C GLU A 290 -4.70 27.27 13.63
N ASP A 291 -4.78 27.50 12.31
CA ASP A 291 -6.03 27.79 11.59
C ASP A 291 -7.09 26.70 11.83
N SER A 292 -6.66 25.42 11.83
CA SER A 292 -7.58 24.31 12.07
C SER A 292 -8.03 24.20 13.54
N MET A 293 -7.14 24.46 14.51
CA MET A 293 -7.49 24.43 15.94
C MET A 293 -8.33 25.63 16.38
N GLU A 294 -8.27 26.74 15.66
CA GLU A 294 -9.06 27.96 15.86
C GLU A 294 -10.45 27.85 15.19
N GLY A 295 -10.64 26.84 14.36
CA GLY A 295 -11.94 26.51 13.74
C GLY A 295 -12.94 25.92 14.72
N ILE A 296 -14.19 25.75 14.24
CA ILE A 296 -15.29 25.14 15.01
C ILE A 296 -15.21 23.62 14.95
N VAL A 297 -14.65 23.07 13.86
CA VAL A 297 -14.55 21.62 13.61
C VAL A 297 -13.27 21.07 14.24
N PRO A 298 -13.31 19.91 14.94
CA PRO A 298 -12.11 19.28 15.46
C PRO A 298 -11.08 19.04 14.35
N MET A 299 -9.86 19.55 14.52
CA MET A 299 -8.78 19.31 13.57
C MET A 299 -8.50 17.80 13.47
N GLN A 300 -8.43 17.27 12.26
CA GLN A 300 -7.88 15.94 11.96
C GLN A 300 -6.85 16.08 10.84
N ARG A 301 -5.58 16.11 11.22
CA ARG A 301 -4.49 16.46 10.29
C ARG A 301 -3.37 15.45 10.30
N LEU A 302 -2.91 15.11 9.08
CA LEU A 302 -1.69 14.34 8.84
C LEU A 302 -0.53 15.30 8.53
N VAL A 303 0.51 15.27 9.33
CA VAL A 303 1.77 15.97 9.05
C VAL A 303 2.81 14.98 8.55
N GLN A 304 3.18 15.12 7.29
CA GLN A 304 4.22 14.33 6.66
C GLN A 304 5.51 15.14 6.51
N GLY A 305 6.63 14.52 6.83
CA GLY A 305 7.94 15.13 6.62
C GLY A 305 9.05 14.12 6.76
N ASP A 306 10.13 14.31 6.04
CA ASP A 306 11.29 13.42 6.06
C ASP A 306 11.85 13.21 7.46
N VAL A 307 12.66 12.16 7.63
CA VAL A 307 13.37 11.91 8.89
C VAL A 307 14.25 13.12 9.24
N GLY A 308 13.99 13.70 10.41
CA GLY A 308 14.73 14.91 10.86
C GLY A 308 14.23 16.24 10.28
N SER A 309 13.06 16.28 9.65
CA SER A 309 12.40 17.53 9.22
C SER A 309 11.88 18.41 10.37
N GLY A 310 11.93 17.91 11.62
CA GLY A 310 11.50 18.64 12.82
C GLY A 310 10.03 18.47 13.19
N LYS A 311 9.40 17.36 12.84
CA LYS A 311 8.02 17.01 13.25
C LYS A 311 7.79 17.15 14.76
N THR A 312 8.77 16.77 15.57
CA THR A 312 8.71 16.90 17.04
C THR A 312 8.53 18.37 17.50
N ALA A 313 9.15 19.32 16.81
CA ALA A 313 8.97 20.74 17.13
C ALA A 313 7.53 21.20 16.86
N ILE A 314 6.92 20.73 15.76
CA ILE A 314 5.51 20.98 15.45
C ILE A 314 4.60 20.36 16.50
N ALA A 315 4.88 19.13 16.95
CA ALA A 315 4.14 18.46 18.02
C ALA A 315 4.21 19.24 19.34
N ILE A 316 5.39 19.75 19.70
CA ILE A 316 5.58 20.57 20.92
C ILE A 316 4.73 21.84 20.81
N LEU A 317 4.76 22.54 19.70
CA LEU A 317 3.98 23.78 19.51
C LEU A 317 2.48 23.53 19.54
N ALA A 318 1.98 22.49 18.88
CA ALA A 318 0.57 22.12 18.90
C ALA A 318 0.09 21.76 20.32
N LEU A 319 0.91 20.98 21.07
CA LEU A 319 0.61 20.65 22.48
C LEU A 319 0.72 21.87 23.39
N THR A 320 1.62 22.79 23.12
CA THR A 320 1.69 24.06 23.87
C THR A 320 0.44 24.88 23.66
N LYS A 321 -0.05 24.99 22.41
CA LYS A 321 -1.26 25.73 22.08
C LYS A 321 -2.49 25.16 22.79
N ILE A 322 -2.64 23.84 22.84
CA ILE A 322 -3.79 23.25 23.54
C ILE A 322 -3.72 23.46 25.06
N VAL A 323 -2.51 23.38 25.65
CA VAL A 323 -2.29 23.64 27.07
C VAL A 323 -2.56 25.12 27.40
N GLU A 324 -2.14 26.05 26.56
CA GLU A 324 -2.42 27.48 26.71
C GLU A 324 -3.92 27.80 26.73
N ASN A 325 -4.73 26.95 26.08
CA ASN A 325 -6.19 27.02 26.07
C ASN A 325 -6.86 26.23 27.23
N GLY A 326 -6.07 25.73 28.19
CA GLY A 326 -6.59 25.07 29.39
C GLY A 326 -6.95 23.57 29.22
N TYR A 327 -6.52 22.95 28.14
CA TYR A 327 -6.76 21.52 27.88
C TYR A 327 -5.49 20.70 28.04
N GLN A 328 -5.67 19.38 28.17
CA GLN A 328 -4.58 18.42 28.20
C GLN A 328 -4.26 17.87 26.81
N GLY A 329 -3.02 17.44 26.62
CA GLY A 329 -2.57 16.79 25.39
C GLY A 329 -1.96 15.42 25.64
N ALA A 330 -2.12 14.51 24.65
CA ALA A 330 -1.52 13.20 24.63
C ALA A 330 -0.62 13.01 23.40
N LEU A 331 0.58 12.45 23.61
CA LEU A 331 1.47 12.04 22.53
C LEU A 331 1.77 10.55 22.62
N MET A 332 1.32 9.79 21.65
CA MET A 332 1.53 8.35 21.56
C MET A 332 2.63 8.00 20.54
N ALA A 333 3.63 7.25 20.96
CA ALA A 333 4.72 6.76 20.12
C ALA A 333 4.73 5.22 20.07
N PRO A 334 5.17 4.59 18.96
CA PRO A 334 5.06 3.15 18.75
C PRO A 334 5.99 2.30 19.64
N THR A 335 7.05 2.89 20.16
CA THR A 335 8.02 2.20 21.01
C THR A 335 8.37 3.02 22.25
N GLU A 336 8.78 2.34 23.32
CA GLU A 336 9.18 2.99 24.56
C GLU A 336 10.41 3.90 24.36
N VAL A 337 11.35 3.48 23.51
CA VAL A 337 12.54 4.29 23.18
C VAL A 337 12.15 5.63 22.56
N LEU A 338 11.22 5.63 21.59
CA LEU A 338 10.73 6.86 20.97
C LEU A 338 9.95 7.73 21.96
N ALA A 339 9.06 7.11 22.74
CA ALA A 339 8.29 7.82 23.74
C ALA A 339 9.20 8.47 24.81
N ALA A 340 10.21 7.74 25.29
CA ALA A 340 11.21 8.27 26.23
C ALA A 340 12.06 9.39 25.60
N GLN A 341 12.41 9.28 24.32
CA GLN A 341 13.12 10.34 23.60
C GLN A 341 12.26 11.61 23.47
N HIS A 342 10.98 11.47 23.12
CA HIS A 342 10.04 12.59 23.10
C HIS A 342 9.94 13.21 24.49
N PHE A 343 9.70 12.40 25.52
CA PHE A 343 9.57 12.88 26.90
C PHE A 343 10.79 13.71 27.34
N LYS A 344 12.01 13.21 27.09
CA LYS A 344 13.24 13.94 27.41
C LYS A 344 13.33 15.27 26.67
N THR A 345 12.95 15.32 25.40
CA THR A 345 12.93 16.56 24.61
C THR A 345 11.92 17.55 25.16
N PHE A 346 10.73 17.09 25.52
CA PHE A 346 9.69 17.92 26.12
C PHE A 346 10.11 18.46 27.48
N GLN A 347 10.71 17.64 28.35
CA GLN A 347 11.26 18.11 29.63
C GLN A 347 12.29 19.22 29.47
N GLN A 348 13.16 19.12 28.46
CA GLN A 348 14.17 20.13 28.18
C GLN A 348 13.54 21.46 27.74
N VAL A 349 12.54 21.42 26.87
CA VAL A 349 11.85 22.58 26.33
C VAL A 349 11.03 23.27 27.44
N PHE A 350 10.25 22.51 28.21
CA PHE A 350 9.37 23.04 29.24
C PHE A 350 10.07 23.34 30.60
N LYS A 351 11.38 23.12 30.68
CA LYS A 351 12.13 23.44 31.93
C LYS A 351 11.93 24.87 32.33
N GLY A 352 11.41 25.08 33.57
CA GLY A 352 11.12 26.39 34.12
C GLY A 352 9.86 27.07 33.55
N MET A 353 8.99 26.34 32.87
CA MET A 353 7.69 26.80 32.41
C MET A 353 6.55 26.12 33.20
N PRO A 354 5.37 26.72 33.28
CA PRO A 354 4.23 26.20 34.03
C PRO A 354 3.53 25.05 33.27
N VAL A 355 4.29 24.14 32.60
CA VAL A 355 3.79 23.02 31.86
C VAL A 355 4.36 21.72 32.42
N LYS A 356 3.51 20.89 33.01
CA LYS A 356 3.89 19.63 33.60
C LYS A 356 3.70 18.49 32.59
N THR A 357 4.77 17.75 32.33
CA THR A 357 4.77 16.59 31.42
C THR A 357 4.99 15.31 32.21
N ALA A 358 4.34 14.22 31.80
CA ALA A 358 4.54 12.89 32.38
C ALA A 358 4.78 11.83 31.29
N TYR A 359 5.40 10.72 31.68
CA TYR A 359 5.71 9.57 30.84
C TYR A 359 5.01 8.33 31.36
N LEU A 360 4.31 7.61 30.48
CA LEU A 360 3.61 6.37 30.82
C LEU A 360 3.92 5.26 29.81
N SER A 361 4.44 4.15 30.31
CA SER A 361 4.69 2.94 29.52
C SER A 361 4.26 1.67 30.26
N GLY A 362 4.36 0.52 29.60
CA GLY A 362 4.10 -0.77 30.23
C GLY A 362 5.03 -1.10 31.40
N HIS A 363 6.22 -0.51 31.45
CA HIS A 363 7.23 -0.72 32.48
C HIS A 363 7.23 0.34 33.61
N THR A 364 6.31 1.31 33.57
CA THR A 364 6.18 2.31 34.65
C THR A 364 5.82 1.63 35.99
N LYS A 365 6.58 1.92 37.04
CA LYS A 365 6.38 1.31 38.36
C LYS A 365 4.97 1.60 38.92
N ALA A 366 4.37 0.67 39.60
CA ALA A 366 2.98 0.75 40.09
C ALA A 366 2.69 2.02 40.90
N ALA A 367 3.61 2.42 41.81
CA ALA A 367 3.45 3.61 42.64
C ALA A 367 3.48 4.89 41.79
N GLU A 368 4.47 5.03 40.91
CA GLU A 368 4.59 6.15 39.97
C GLU A 368 3.41 6.21 39.02
N ARG A 369 2.97 5.06 38.51
CA ARG A 369 1.78 4.95 37.64
C ARG A 369 0.53 5.50 38.34
N LYS A 370 0.31 5.11 39.62
CA LYS A 370 -0.83 5.58 40.42
C LYS A 370 -0.81 7.10 40.53
N GLU A 371 0.34 7.67 40.86
CA GLU A 371 0.53 9.11 41.01
C GLU A 371 0.25 9.86 39.67
N ILE A 372 0.77 9.33 38.54
CA ILE A 372 0.52 9.89 37.21
C ILE A 372 -0.97 9.89 36.89
N LEU A 373 -1.68 8.78 37.16
CA LEU A 373 -3.11 8.66 36.88
C LEU A 373 -3.96 9.62 37.71
N GLU A 374 -3.63 9.80 38.99
CA GLU A 374 -4.31 10.75 39.87
C GLU A 374 -4.08 12.18 39.37
N GLN A 375 -2.84 12.58 39.07
CA GLN A 375 -2.50 13.91 38.58
C GLN A 375 -3.00 14.18 37.14
N LEU A 376 -3.24 13.15 36.35
CA LEU A 376 -3.85 13.30 35.01
C LEU A 376 -5.34 13.60 35.16
N LYS A 377 -6.01 12.90 36.07
CA LYS A 377 -7.43 13.05 36.35
C LYS A 377 -7.79 14.38 37.00
N ASP A 378 -6.92 14.94 37.84
CA ASP A 378 -7.12 16.25 38.47
C ASP A 378 -6.67 17.43 37.59
N GLY A 379 -6.05 17.15 36.43
CA GLY A 379 -5.58 18.18 35.47
C GLY A 379 -4.20 18.75 35.76
N SER A 380 -3.50 18.29 36.82
CA SER A 380 -2.16 18.78 37.17
C SER A 380 -1.10 18.40 36.13
N ILE A 381 -1.26 17.25 35.41
CA ILE A 381 -0.45 16.89 34.27
C ILE A 381 -1.11 17.46 33.01
N HIS A 382 -0.37 18.31 32.31
CA HIS A 382 -0.84 18.97 31.09
C HIS A 382 -0.58 18.13 29.82
N ILE A 383 0.56 17.42 29.77
CA ILE A 383 0.95 16.61 28.59
C ILE A 383 1.37 15.21 29.06
N LEU A 384 0.70 14.20 28.54
CA LEU A 384 1.05 12.79 28.76
C LEU A 384 1.70 12.20 27.51
N ILE A 385 2.90 11.62 27.67
CA ILE A 385 3.66 10.99 26.59
C ILE A 385 3.82 9.50 26.92
N GLY A 386 3.61 8.63 25.95
CA GLY A 386 3.79 7.20 26.19
C GLY A 386 3.55 6.33 24.97
N THR A 387 3.36 5.06 25.23
CA THR A 387 3.08 4.02 24.23
C THR A 387 1.60 3.61 24.26
N HIS A 388 1.30 2.40 23.86
CA HIS A 388 -0.06 1.82 23.97
C HIS A 388 -0.65 1.84 25.40
N ALA A 389 0.17 2.06 26.43
CA ALA A 389 -0.32 2.24 27.80
C ALA A 389 -1.32 3.42 27.94
N LEU A 390 -1.27 4.41 27.02
CA LEU A 390 -2.19 5.55 27.03
C LEU A 390 -3.64 5.19 26.72
N ILE A 391 -3.86 4.08 26.02
CA ILE A 391 -5.21 3.63 25.61
C ILE A 391 -5.91 2.76 26.64
N GLU A 392 -5.22 2.36 27.72
CA GLU A 392 -5.82 1.54 28.78
C GLU A 392 -6.98 2.27 29.47
N GLU A 393 -8.02 1.55 29.86
CA GLU A 393 -9.26 2.11 30.41
C GLU A 393 -9.05 2.98 31.64
N ASN A 394 -8.06 2.64 32.49
CA ASN A 394 -7.75 3.36 33.71
C ASN A 394 -7.04 4.72 33.49
N VAL A 395 -6.63 5.02 32.26
CA VAL A 395 -6.06 6.33 31.91
C VAL A 395 -7.20 7.30 31.59
N VAL A 396 -7.50 8.19 32.50
CA VAL A 396 -8.61 9.17 32.41
C VAL A 396 -8.02 10.59 32.46
N PHE A 397 -8.33 11.38 31.43
CA PHE A 397 -7.95 12.79 31.35
C PHE A 397 -9.05 13.65 31.98
N SER A 398 -8.68 14.76 32.58
CA SER A 398 -9.61 15.79 33.02
C SER A 398 -10.28 16.51 31.83
N ALA A 399 -9.47 16.92 30.85
CA ALA A 399 -9.94 17.64 29.65
C ALA A 399 -8.99 17.41 28.46
N LEU A 400 -9.06 16.23 27.84
CA LEU A 400 -8.21 15.91 26.68
C LEU A 400 -8.64 16.72 25.45
N GLY A 401 -7.77 17.61 24.97
CA GLY A 401 -8.03 18.50 23.84
C GLY A 401 -7.23 18.18 22.56
N LEU A 402 -6.07 17.52 22.68
CA LEU A 402 -5.26 17.15 21.51
C LEU A 402 -4.64 15.77 21.69
N VAL A 403 -4.79 14.95 20.66
CA VAL A 403 -4.13 13.65 20.53
C VAL A 403 -3.11 13.72 19.40
N ILE A 404 -1.86 13.38 19.70
CA ILE A 404 -0.80 13.25 18.69
C ILE A 404 -0.37 11.79 18.61
N THR A 405 -0.29 11.25 17.37
CA THR A 405 0.21 9.91 17.10
C THR A 405 1.44 10.00 16.18
N ASP A 406 2.59 9.51 16.64
CA ASP A 406 3.81 9.46 15.82
C ASP A 406 3.95 8.10 15.14
N GLU A 407 4.42 8.08 13.88
CA GLU A 407 4.60 6.89 13.03
C GLU A 407 3.32 6.01 12.90
N GLN A 408 2.27 6.61 12.39
CA GLN A 408 0.91 6.06 12.28
C GLN A 408 0.85 4.61 11.77
N HIS A 409 1.70 4.23 10.81
CA HIS A 409 1.66 2.91 10.16
C HIS A 409 1.90 1.73 11.12
N ARG A 410 2.32 2.01 12.36
CA ARG A 410 2.55 1.00 13.42
C ARG A 410 1.38 0.87 14.39
N PHE A 411 0.32 1.65 14.24
CA PHE A 411 -0.87 1.60 15.08
C PHE A 411 -2.10 1.16 14.30
N GLY A 412 -2.88 0.27 14.87
CA GLY A 412 -4.19 -0.11 14.31
C GLY A 412 -5.21 1.04 14.46
N VAL A 413 -6.20 1.07 13.55
CA VAL A 413 -7.30 2.05 13.59
C VAL A 413 -8.01 2.05 14.95
N LYS A 414 -8.28 0.87 15.52
CA LYS A 414 -8.92 0.71 16.83
C LYS A 414 -8.15 1.37 17.97
N GLN A 415 -6.81 1.31 17.94
CA GLN A 415 -5.98 1.91 18.99
C GLN A 415 -6.05 3.44 18.98
N ARG A 416 -6.10 4.04 17.81
CA ARG A 416 -6.28 5.50 17.66
C ARG A 416 -7.64 5.93 18.16
N GLN A 417 -8.70 5.26 17.71
CA GLN A 417 -10.07 5.53 18.16
C GLN A 417 -10.21 5.41 19.69
N ALA A 418 -9.57 4.42 20.31
CA ALA A 418 -9.57 4.26 21.76
C ALA A 418 -8.89 5.41 22.51
N LEU A 419 -7.89 6.08 21.92
CA LEU A 419 -7.28 7.26 22.53
C LEU A 419 -8.13 8.52 22.27
N GLU A 420 -8.67 8.68 21.06
CA GLU A 420 -9.57 9.78 20.69
C GLU A 420 -10.84 9.79 21.55
N SER A 421 -11.42 8.61 21.84
CA SER A 421 -12.64 8.48 22.68
C SER A 421 -12.47 8.88 24.14
N LYS A 422 -11.23 9.12 24.61
CA LYS A 422 -10.95 9.59 25.98
C LYS A 422 -11.21 11.09 26.17
N GLY A 423 -11.42 11.85 25.08
CA GLY A 423 -11.78 13.26 25.09
C GLY A 423 -13.14 13.51 24.44
N LYS A 424 -13.75 14.64 24.74
CA LYS A 424 -14.96 15.10 24.03
C LYS A 424 -14.53 15.84 22.76
N SER A 425 -14.49 15.12 21.63
CA SER A 425 -14.09 15.65 20.31
C SER A 425 -12.69 16.32 20.29
N PRO A 426 -11.61 15.64 20.70
CA PRO A 426 -10.28 16.23 20.72
C PRO A 426 -9.78 16.47 19.29
N HIS A 427 -8.89 17.45 19.13
CA HIS A 427 -8.09 17.56 17.90
C HIS A 427 -7.18 16.35 17.74
N VAL A 428 -6.93 15.93 16.50
CA VAL A 428 -6.08 14.79 16.17
C VAL A 428 -4.97 15.23 15.21
N LEU A 429 -3.74 15.01 15.61
CA LEU A 429 -2.56 15.24 14.78
C LEU A 429 -1.80 13.94 14.59
N ILE A 430 -1.67 13.53 13.34
CA ILE A 430 -0.93 12.33 12.96
C ILE A 430 0.39 12.74 12.33
N MET A 431 1.49 12.14 12.77
CA MET A 431 2.80 12.40 12.20
C MET A 431 3.35 11.13 11.54
N THR A 432 4.01 11.29 10.39
CA THR A 432 4.70 10.19 9.73
C THR A 432 6.00 10.64 9.07
N ALA A 433 7.03 9.80 9.17
CA ALA A 433 8.26 9.92 8.38
C ALA A 433 8.28 8.95 7.20
N THR A 434 7.28 8.05 7.08
CA THR A 434 7.16 7.24 5.87
C THR A 434 6.81 8.13 4.70
N PRO A 435 7.61 8.11 3.64
CA PRO A 435 7.28 8.87 2.45
C PRO A 435 6.06 8.24 1.77
N ILE A 436 4.93 8.92 1.84
CA ILE A 436 3.72 8.60 1.09
C ILE A 436 3.67 9.58 -0.08
N PRO A 437 3.43 9.13 -1.32
CA PRO A 437 3.22 10.04 -2.44
C PRO A 437 2.18 11.11 -2.08
N ARG A 438 2.45 12.38 -2.39
CA ARG A 438 1.56 13.50 -2.02
C ARG A 438 0.15 13.30 -2.53
N THR A 439 0.04 12.91 -3.78
CA THR A 439 -1.23 12.62 -4.43
C THR A 439 -1.99 11.49 -3.73
N MET A 440 -1.28 10.43 -3.35
CA MET A 440 -1.86 9.32 -2.61
C MET A 440 -2.27 9.72 -1.19
N ALA A 441 -1.49 10.54 -0.50
CA ALA A 441 -1.85 11.02 0.83
C ALA A 441 -3.15 11.82 0.82
N LEU A 442 -3.30 12.73 -0.15
CA LEU A 442 -4.52 13.55 -0.32
C LEU A 442 -5.75 12.74 -0.75
N SER A 443 -5.55 11.58 -1.36
CA SER A 443 -6.61 10.77 -1.93
C SER A 443 -7.05 9.63 -1.03
N VAL A 444 -6.09 8.98 -0.36
CA VAL A 444 -6.29 7.82 0.51
C VAL A 444 -6.68 8.23 1.93
N TYR A 445 -6.05 9.29 2.43
CA TYR A 445 -6.37 9.90 3.74
C TYR A 445 -7.28 11.12 3.57
N GLY A 446 -8.19 11.08 2.61
CA GLY A 446 -9.07 12.21 2.30
C GLY A 446 -10.00 12.63 3.42
N ASP A 447 -10.11 11.82 4.46
CA ASP A 447 -10.75 12.17 5.74
C ASP A 447 -9.84 13.04 6.65
N LEU A 448 -8.54 13.14 6.35
CA LEU A 448 -7.59 14.00 7.07
C LEU A 448 -7.17 15.18 6.19
N ASP A 449 -6.93 16.32 6.82
CA ASP A 449 -6.17 17.40 6.20
C ASP A 449 -4.70 17.02 6.16
N VAL A 450 -3.99 17.33 5.08
CA VAL A 450 -2.59 16.91 4.91
C VAL A 450 -1.69 18.13 4.79
N SER A 451 -0.65 18.18 5.62
CA SER A 451 0.41 19.21 5.57
C SER A 451 1.77 18.56 5.38
N PHE A 452 2.60 19.14 4.50
CA PHE A 452 3.93 18.64 4.17
C PHE A 452 5.01 19.58 4.67
N ILE A 453 5.90 19.10 5.54
CA ILE A 453 7.08 19.87 5.95
C ILE A 453 8.09 19.85 4.80
N LYS A 454 8.18 20.98 4.08
CA LYS A 454 9.14 21.15 2.99
C LYS A 454 10.48 21.62 3.52
N GLY A 455 11.57 21.06 2.96
CA GLY A 455 12.94 21.45 3.27
C GLY A 455 13.50 20.80 4.53
N MET A 456 14.81 20.93 4.68
CA MET A 456 15.57 20.43 5.84
C MET A 456 15.92 21.59 6.76
N PRO A 457 16.06 21.36 8.08
CA PRO A 457 16.57 22.37 9.02
C PRO A 457 17.94 22.90 8.58
N PRO A 458 18.24 24.20 8.81
CA PRO A 458 19.52 24.79 8.48
C PRO A 458 20.67 24.12 9.25
N GLY A 459 21.86 24.03 8.61
CA GLY A 459 23.05 23.42 9.19
C GLY A 459 23.17 21.90 8.99
N ARG A 460 22.23 21.26 8.29
CA ARG A 460 22.31 19.84 7.95
C ARG A 460 22.87 19.64 6.54
N HIS A 461 23.95 18.86 6.42
CA HIS A 461 24.51 18.51 5.12
C HIS A 461 23.71 17.39 4.45
N PRO A 462 23.43 17.48 3.14
CA PRO A 462 22.78 16.39 2.42
C PRO A 462 23.63 15.12 2.45
N VAL A 463 22.99 13.98 2.73
CA VAL A 463 23.67 12.67 2.71
C VAL A 463 24.08 12.33 1.27
N LYS A 464 25.37 12.06 1.05
CA LYS A 464 25.87 11.60 -0.25
C LYS A 464 25.58 10.11 -0.42
N THR A 465 24.84 9.76 -1.46
CA THR A 465 24.41 8.38 -1.71
C THR A 465 25.19 7.80 -2.89
N TYR A 466 25.70 6.58 -2.73
CA TYR A 466 26.49 5.85 -3.75
C TYR A 466 25.95 4.44 -3.89
N VAL A 467 25.98 3.91 -5.11
CA VAL A 467 25.72 2.50 -5.41
C VAL A 467 27.03 1.82 -5.74
N VAL A 468 27.29 0.67 -5.16
CA VAL A 468 28.55 -0.06 -5.30
C VAL A 468 28.33 -1.56 -5.48
N GLY A 469 29.17 -2.20 -6.30
CA GLY A 469 29.23 -3.64 -6.45
C GLY A 469 30.36 -4.28 -5.63
N SER A 470 30.49 -5.61 -5.73
CA SER A 470 31.46 -6.42 -4.98
C SER A 470 32.92 -5.99 -5.17
N HIS A 471 33.28 -5.50 -6.36
CA HIS A 471 34.62 -5.02 -6.67
C HIS A 471 35.03 -3.78 -5.84
N MET A 472 34.09 -3.06 -5.23
CA MET A 472 34.37 -1.86 -4.43
C MET A 472 34.39 -2.13 -2.91
N LEU A 473 34.00 -3.30 -2.43
CA LEU A 473 33.81 -3.61 -0.99
C LEU A 473 35.08 -3.29 -0.16
N GLN A 474 36.23 -3.69 -0.61
CA GLN A 474 37.49 -3.43 0.10
C GLN A 474 37.81 -1.93 0.26
N ARG A 475 37.46 -1.14 -0.78
CA ARG A 475 37.60 0.32 -0.75
C ARG A 475 36.64 0.95 0.24
N ILE A 476 35.39 0.45 0.28
CA ILE A 476 34.38 0.93 1.19
C ILE A 476 34.74 0.60 2.64
N PHE A 477 35.24 -0.62 2.93
CA PHE A 477 35.67 -0.98 4.29
C PHE A 477 36.83 -0.12 4.77
N ARG A 478 37.78 0.19 3.88
CA ARG A 478 38.86 1.16 4.21
C ARG A 478 38.35 2.55 4.50
N PHE A 479 37.35 3.02 3.74
CA PHE A 479 36.68 4.29 4.00
C PHE A 479 35.93 4.27 5.34
N MET A 480 35.16 3.26 5.64
CA MET A 480 34.45 3.10 6.92
C MET A 480 35.44 3.07 8.10
N LYS A 481 36.56 2.37 7.94
CA LYS A 481 37.64 2.35 8.94
C LYS A 481 38.15 3.75 9.24
N LYS A 482 38.46 4.54 8.22
CA LYS A 482 38.91 5.94 8.36
C LYS A 482 37.88 6.81 9.09
N GLU A 483 36.61 6.68 8.77
CA GLU A 483 35.53 7.40 9.45
C GLU A 483 35.47 7.04 10.95
N MET A 484 35.56 5.76 11.29
CA MET A 484 35.54 5.29 12.67
C MET A 484 36.83 5.69 13.43
N GLU A 485 38.00 5.73 12.80
CA GLU A 485 39.24 6.26 13.36
C GLU A 485 39.16 7.76 13.65
N SER A 486 38.38 8.51 12.85
CA SER A 486 38.08 9.92 13.08
C SER A 486 37.06 10.16 14.21
N GLY A 487 36.62 9.11 14.89
CA GLY A 487 35.67 9.18 16.03
C GLY A 487 34.22 8.96 15.64
N HIS A 488 33.86 8.88 14.37
CA HIS A 488 32.51 8.68 13.89
C HIS A 488 32.01 7.25 14.11
N GLN A 489 30.71 7.06 13.85
CA GLN A 489 30.05 5.75 13.95
C GLN A 489 29.42 5.37 12.62
N ALA A 490 29.24 4.07 12.42
CA ALA A 490 28.68 3.52 11.19
C ALA A 490 27.57 2.51 11.45
N TYR A 491 26.61 2.46 10.55
CA TYR A 491 25.59 1.40 10.47
C TYR A 491 25.89 0.46 9.31
N VAL A 492 25.65 -0.83 9.52
CA VAL A 492 25.59 -1.86 8.49
C VAL A 492 24.22 -2.52 8.57
N VAL A 493 23.43 -2.44 7.50
CA VAL A 493 22.07 -3.00 7.46
C VAL A 493 22.02 -4.17 6.50
N CYS A 494 21.50 -5.30 6.98
CA CYS A 494 21.30 -6.52 6.20
C CYS A 494 19.80 -6.72 5.92
N PRO A 495 19.41 -7.19 4.71
CA PRO A 495 18.01 -7.45 4.38
C PRO A 495 17.47 -8.65 5.16
N LEU A 496 16.14 -8.66 5.40
CA LEU A 496 15.37 -9.83 5.80
C LEU A 496 14.57 -10.30 4.59
N VAL A 497 14.56 -11.60 4.30
CA VAL A 497 13.72 -12.21 3.24
C VAL A 497 12.58 -12.97 3.91
N GLU A 498 11.35 -12.66 3.57
CA GLU A 498 10.14 -13.17 4.23
C GLU A 498 9.97 -14.70 4.18
N GLN A 499 10.63 -15.39 3.24
CA GLN A 499 10.46 -16.84 3.05
C GLN A 499 11.34 -17.73 3.96
N SER A 500 12.35 -17.19 4.66
CA SER A 500 13.17 -17.97 5.61
C SER A 500 13.85 -17.11 6.68
N GLU A 501 13.08 -16.57 7.61
CA GLU A 501 13.59 -15.77 8.76
C GLU A 501 14.79 -16.40 9.51
N LYS A 502 14.94 -17.72 9.46
CA LYS A 502 16.09 -18.42 10.09
C LYS A 502 17.38 -18.24 9.28
N GLN A 503 17.29 -18.29 7.95
CA GLN A 503 18.46 -18.16 7.07
C GLN A 503 18.97 -16.71 7.03
N ASP A 504 18.06 -15.74 7.06
CA ASP A 504 18.41 -14.32 7.02
C ASP A 504 19.06 -13.83 8.30
N LEU A 505 18.59 -14.33 9.44
CA LEU A 505 19.25 -14.08 10.72
C LEU A 505 20.66 -14.66 10.72
N ALA A 506 20.84 -15.88 10.21
CA ALA A 506 22.16 -16.50 10.08
C ALA A 506 23.08 -15.68 9.17
N ALA A 507 22.57 -15.13 8.08
CA ALA A 507 23.32 -14.26 7.18
C ALA A 507 23.75 -12.95 7.89
N ALA A 508 22.86 -12.30 8.63
CA ALA A 508 23.19 -11.08 9.38
C ALA A 508 24.19 -11.35 10.50
N VAL A 509 24.07 -12.49 11.19
CA VAL A 509 25.04 -12.94 12.21
C VAL A 509 26.41 -13.22 11.57
N SER A 510 26.44 -13.90 10.43
CA SER A 510 27.69 -14.17 9.70
C SER A 510 28.38 -12.87 9.25
N VAL A 511 27.62 -11.90 8.76
CA VAL A 511 28.14 -10.56 8.43
C VAL A 511 28.71 -9.89 9.69
N TYR A 512 27.99 -9.93 10.79
CA TYR A 512 28.43 -9.38 12.07
C TYR A 512 29.76 -10.01 12.56
N GLU A 513 29.86 -11.35 12.54
CA GLU A 513 31.06 -12.07 12.95
C GLU A 513 32.24 -11.74 12.05
N ASN A 514 32.05 -11.74 10.74
CA ASN A 514 33.09 -11.36 9.77
C ASN A 514 33.57 -9.91 9.99
N LEU A 515 32.66 -8.96 10.19
CA LEU A 515 33.03 -7.56 10.42
C LEU A 515 33.73 -7.37 11.76
N ARG A 516 33.29 -8.06 12.82
CA ARG A 516 33.89 -8.00 14.15
C ARG A 516 35.29 -8.64 14.19
N ASP A 517 35.44 -9.84 13.63
CA ASP A 517 36.65 -10.64 13.84
C ASP A 517 37.74 -10.42 12.78
N HIS A 518 37.33 -10.06 11.55
CA HIS A 518 38.27 -9.98 10.41
C HIS A 518 38.43 -8.59 9.80
N VAL A 519 37.33 -7.80 9.72
CA VAL A 519 37.36 -6.52 9.01
C VAL A 519 37.67 -5.35 9.96
N PHE A 520 37.04 -5.31 11.11
CA PHE A 520 37.11 -4.22 12.09
C PHE A 520 37.42 -4.70 13.53
N PRO A 521 38.42 -5.60 13.75
CA PRO A 521 38.66 -6.18 15.07
C PRO A 521 39.09 -5.15 16.13
N GLN A 522 39.56 -3.98 15.71
CA GLN A 522 39.97 -2.89 16.60
C GLN A 522 38.83 -2.03 17.11
N PHE A 523 37.61 -2.16 16.56
CA PHE A 523 36.45 -1.38 16.96
C PHE A 523 35.42 -2.25 17.67
N GLY A 524 34.68 -1.66 18.59
CA GLY A 524 33.51 -2.31 19.16
C GLY A 524 32.42 -2.44 18.09
N VAL A 525 31.92 -3.65 17.87
CA VAL A 525 30.83 -3.95 16.94
C VAL A 525 29.62 -4.46 17.72
N GLY A 526 28.46 -3.82 17.56
CA GLY A 526 27.19 -4.24 18.12
C GLY A 526 26.32 -4.96 17.08
N LEU A 527 25.41 -5.83 17.53
CA LEU A 527 24.41 -6.51 16.68
C LEU A 527 23.01 -6.27 17.23
N VAL A 528 22.06 -5.87 16.36
CA VAL A 528 20.65 -5.75 16.68
C VAL A 528 19.78 -6.44 15.62
N HIS A 529 18.88 -7.33 16.06
CA HIS A 529 17.96 -8.01 15.14
C HIS A 529 16.57 -8.25 15.78
N GLY A 530 15.59 -8.60 14.95
CA GLY A 530 14.17 -8.70 15.32
C GLY A 530 13.88 -9.63 16.51
N ARG A 531 14.62 -10.72 16.66
CA ARG A 531 14.40 -11.76 17.69
C ARG A 531 14.97 -11.45 19.09
N MET A 532 15.77 -10.39 19.21
CA MET A 532 16.27 -9.98 20.54
C MET A 532 15.11 -9.47 21.38
N LYS A 533 15.19 -9.67 22.70
CA LYS A 533 14.26 -9.08 23.66
C LYS A 533 14.37 -7.55 23.60
N ASN A 534 13.27 -6.86 23.87
CA ASN A 534 13.26 -5.40 23.79
C ASN A 534 14.32 -4.75 24.69
N ALA A 535 14.49 -5.22 25.91
CA ALA A 535 15.53 -4.74 26.84
C ALA A 535 16.95 -4.92 26.30
N GLU A 536 17.24 -6.02 25.60
CA GLU A 536 18.54 -6.26 24.99
C GLU A 536 18.78 -5.30 23.81
N LYS A 537 17.75 -5.09 22.96
CA LYS A 537 17.81 -4.13 21.86
C LYS A 537 18.08 -2.72 22.38
N GLU A 538 17.38 -2.31 23.43
CA GLU A 538 17.55 -1.00 24.06
C GLU A 538 18.95 -0.82 24.63
N GLN A 539 19.48 -1.83 25.30
CA GLN A 539 20.83 -1.78 25.85
C GLN A 539 21.90 -1.63 24.75
N VAL A 540 21.81 -2.42 23.67
CA VAL A 540 22.76 -2.33 22.55
C VAL A 540 22.67 -0.97 21.85
N MET A 541 21.46 -0.45 21.66
CA MET A 541 21.25 0.86 21.03
C MET A 541 21.76 2.00 21.93
N GLU A 542 21.58 1.91 23.25
CA GLU A 542 22.11 2.92 24.18
C GLU A 542 23.65 2.85 24.26
N ASP A 543 24.23 1.65 24.24
CA ASP A 543 25.69 1.45 24.20
C ASP A 543 26.29 1.97 22.88
N PHE A 544 25.60 1.80 21.76
CA PHE A 544 25.98 2.42 20.49
C PHE A 544 25.87 3.96 20.58
N ARG A 545 24.79 4.49 21.10
CA ARG A 545 24.62 5.95 21.29
C ARG A 545 25.71 6.57 22.18
N LYS A 546 26.17 5.84 23.19
CA LYS A 546 27.27 6.26 24.08
C LYS A 546 28.66 6.08 23.45
N GLY A 547 28.75 5.55 22.24
CA GLY A 547 30.01 5.35 21.53
C GLY A 547 30.84 4.15 21.98
N LYS A 548 30.27 3.23 22.80
CA LYS A 548 30.93 1.96 23.15
C LYS A 548 31.15 1.08 21.91
N PHE A 549 30.22 1.13 20.97
CA PHE A 549 30.35 0.50 19.66
C PHE A 549 30.56 1.59 18.61
N LYS A 550 31.54 1.39 17.72
CA LYS A 550 31.76 2.26 16.56
C LYS A 550 31.00 1.77 15.33
N LEU A 551 30.63 0.50 15.31
CA LEU A 551 29.87 -0.13 14.24
C LEU A 551 28.64 -0.83 14.81
N LEU A 552 27.49 -0.62 14.21
CA LEU A 552 26.27 -1.36 14.53
C LEU A 552 25.78 -2.12 13.31
N VAL A 553 25.79 -3.46 13.42
CA VAL A 553 25.17 -4.34 12.42
C VAL A 553 23.71 -4.58 12.81
N ALA A 554 22.82 -4.45 11.84
CA ALA A 554 21.39 -4.63 12.13
C ALA A 554 20.62 -5.19 10.94
N THR A 555 19.47 -5.76 11.25
CA THR A 555 18.42 -6.02 10.27
C THR A 555 17.51 -4.80 10.15
N SER A 556 16.36 -4.90 9.45
CA SER A 556 15.38 -3.81 9.25
C SER A 556 14.89 -3.11 10.53
N VAL A 557 15.19 -3.64 11.70
CA VAL A 557 14.78 -3.11 13.03
C VAL A 557 15.31 -1.68 13.30
N ILE A 558 16.35 -1.22 12.60
CA ILE A 558 16.88 0.17 12.73
C ILE A 558 15.90 1.23 12.18
N GLU A 559 14.85 0.88 11.50
CA GLU A 559 13.83 1.84 11.06
C GLU A 559 13.24 2.65 12.23
N VAL A 560 13.45 2.22 13.49
CA VAL A 560 12.89 2.85 14.69
C VAL A 560 13.89 3.80 15.38
N GLY A 561 13.70 5.04 15.19
CA GLY A 561 13.76 6.26 15.98
C GLY A 561 15.01 6.67 16.79
N VAL A 562 16.08 5.91 16.94
CA VAL A 562 17.19 6.35 17.79
C VAL A 562 18.06 7.39 17.09
N ASN A 563 18.26 8.52 17.76
CA ASN A 563 19.12 9.61 17.27
C ASN A 563 20.58 9.38 17.69
N VAL A 564 21.46 9.16 16.71
CA VAL A 564 22.91 9.04 16.91
C VAL A 564 23.61 10.10 16.05
N PRO A 565 23.96 11.27 16.63
CA PRO A 565 24.53 12.39 15.87
C PRO A 565 25.85 12.07 15.18
N ASP A 566 26.69 11.22 15.81
CA ASP A 566 28.02 10.87 15.34
C ASP A 566 28.04 9.77 14.27
N ALA A 567 26.86 9.25 13.87
CA ALA A 567 26.75 8.27 12.79
C ALA A 567 26.83 8.96 11.42
N THR A 568 27.96 8.78 10.72
CA THR A 568 28.23 9.38 9.41
C THR A 568 28.09 8.41 8.25
N VAL A 569 28.15 7.10 8.49
CA VAL A 569 28.08 6.11 7.41
C VAL A 569 26.91 5.14 7.59
N MET A 570 26.09 5.02 6.56
CA MET A 570 25.08 3.96 6.40
C MET A 570 25.51 3.05 5.26
N PHE A 571 25.80 1.79 5.57
CA PHE A 571 26.10 0.77 4.56
C PHE A 571 24.97 -0.25 4.50
N VAL A 572 24.35 -0.44 3.32
CA VAL A 572 23.20 -1.32 3.13
C VAL A 572 23.59 -2.49 2.23
N TYR A 573 23.64 -3.70 2.79
CA TYR A 573 23.84 -4.94 2.05
C TYR A 573 22.57 -5.32 1.27
N GLY A 574 22.74 -5.81 0.01
CA GLY A 574 21.61 -6.27 -0.80
C GLY A 574 20.53 -5.21 -0.94
N ALA A 575 20.94 -3.98 -1.28
CA ALA A 575 20.06 -2.82 -1.36
C ALA A 575 18.88 -3.01 -2.32
N ASP A 576 19.02 -3.87 -3.33
CA ASP A 576 17.97 -4.26 -4.27
C ASP A 576 16.77 -4.96 -3.61
N ARG A 577 16.96 -5.54 -2.43
CA ARG A 577 15.89 -6.23 -1.67
C ARG A 577 15.05 -5.30 -0.81
N PHE A 578 15.45 -4.04 -0.65
CA PHE A 578 14.71 -3.03 0.11
C PHE A 578 13.81 -2.20 -0.80
N GLY A 579 12.67 -1.76 -0.29
CA GLY A 579 11.86 -0.72 -0.92
C GLY A 579 12.58 0.63 -0.94
N LEU A 580 12.31 1.49 -1.94
CA LEU A 580 12.92 2.83 -1.99
C LEU A 580 12.54 3.67 -0.76
N SER A 581 11.33 3.53 -0.24
CA SER A 581 10.89 4.20 0.99
C SER A 581 11.70 3.73 2.21
N GLN A 582 12.01 2.42 2.31
CA GLN A 582 12.87 1.89 3.38
C GLN A 582 14.30 2.39 3.25
N LEU A 583 14.87 2.35 2.05
CA LEU A 583 16.21 2.91 1.80
C LEU A 583 16.29 4.40 2.14
N HIS A 584 15.23 5.17 1.84
CA HIS A 584 15.15 6.57 2.21
C HIS A 584 15.14 6.77 3.73
N GLN A 585 14.36 5.97 4.45
CA GLN A 585 14.33 6.01 5.93
C GLN A 585 15.69 5.65 6.53
N LEU A 586 16.37 4.61 6.00
CA LEU A 586 17.72 4.23 6.40
C LEU A 586 18.72 5.36 6.13
N ARG A 587 18.68 5.97 4.93
CA ARG A 587 19.49 7.15 4.60
C ARG A 587 19.30 8.29 5.60
N GLY A 588 18.08 8.51 6.06
CA GLY A 588 17.74 9.52 7.06
C GLY A 588 18.25 9.26 8.47
N ARG A 589 18.81 8.06 8.75
CA ARG A 589 19.39 7.72 10.06
C ARG A 589 20.78 8.29 10.28
N VAL A 590 21.49 8.65 9.22
CA VAL A 590 22.81 9.29 9.28
C VAL A 590 22.73 10.79 8.91
N GLY A 591 23.79 11.53 9.18
CA GLY A 591 23.85 12.97 8.88
C GLY A 591 22.95 13.81 9.76
N ARG A 592 22.84 13.47 11.04
CA ARG A 592 22.11 14.25 12.04
C ARG A 592 23.01 15.21 12.83
N GLY A 593 24.33 15.03 12.69
CA GLY A 593 25.35 15.95 13.18
C GLY A 593 25.72 17.03 12.15
N LYS A 594 26.87 17.70 12.41
CA LYS A 594 27.42 18.73 11.53
C LYS A 594 28.29 18.16 10.41
N GLU A 595 28.71 16.89 10.54
CA GLU A 595 29.64 16.25 9.62
C GLU A 595 28.95 15.72 8.37
N GLN A 596 29.70 15.60 7.28
CA GLN A 596 29.21 15.03 6.03
C GLN A 596 28.91 13.55 6.22
N ALA A 597 27.69 13.12 5.90
CA ALA A 597 27.29 11.71 5.97
C ALA A 597 27.18 11.06 4.58
N TYR A 598 27.29 9.74 4.58
CA TYR A 598 27.34 8.90 3.41
C TYR A 598 26.38 7.72 3.55
N CYS A 599 25.66 7.42 2.47
CA CYS A 599 24.83 6.22 2.33
C CYS A 599 25.35 5.39 1.18
N VAL A 600 25.80 4.19 1.47
CA VAL A 600 26.41 3.27 0.49
C VAL A 600 25.45 2.09 0.29
N LEU A 601 24.93 1.95 -0.91
CA LEU A 601 24.00 0.90 -1.31
C LEU A 601 24.78 -0.18 -2.07
N TYR A 602 24.91 -1.36 -1.46
CA TYR A 602 25.61 -2.48 -2.08
C TYR A 602 24.62 -3.43 -2.77
N THR A 603 24.84 -3.67 -4.06
CA THR A 603 24.15 -4.68 -4.85
C THR A 603 24.99 -5.11 -6.05
N ASP A 604 24.95 -6.40 -6.40
CA ASP A 604 25.51 -6.95 -7.63
C ASP A 604 24.43 -7.27 -8.68
N ASN A 605 23.16 -6.95 -8.38
CA ASN A 605 22.05 -7.19 -9.28
C ASN A 605 22.04 -6.18 -10.44
N GLN A 606 22.21 -6.70 -11.68
CA GLN A 606 22.30 -5.91 -12.92
C GLN A 606 20.96 -5.75 -13.64
N ASN A 607 19.85 -6.20 -13.04
CA ASN A 607 18.52 -6.01 -13.65
C ASN A 607 18.23 -4.52 -13.85
N GLU A 608 17.71 -4.15 -15.01
CA GLU A 608 17.44 -2.75 -15.40
C GLU A 608 16.55 -2.01 -14.39
N THR A 609 15.50 -2.66 -13.90
CA THR A 609 14.60 -2.10 -12.88
C THR A 609 15.36 -1.81 -11.58
N THR A 610 16.23 -2.71 -11.15
CA THR A 610 17.08 -2.53 -9.96
C THR A 610 18.03 -1.35 -10.16
N GLN A 611 18.72 -1.27 -11.29
CA GLN A 611 19.66 -0.20 -11.58
C GLN A 611 18.94 1.16 -11.63
N LEU A 612 17.75 1.22 -12.24
CA LEU A 612 16.94 2.42 -12.25
C LEU A 612 16.51 2.87 -10.83
N ARG A 613 16.08 1.93 -9.99
CA ARG A 613 15.75 2.21 -8.58
C ARG A 613 16.94 2.75 -7.79
N MET A 614 18.09 2.14 -7.95
CA MET A 614 19.32 2.59 -7.29
C MET A 614 19.76 3.98 -7.77
N LYS A 615 19.63 4.26 -9.07
CA LYS A 615 19.88 5.58 -9.65
C LYS A 615 18.96 6.65 -9.06
N LEU A 616 17.65 6.38 -9.00
CA LEU A 616 16.68 7.28 -8.39
C LEU A 616 17.02 7.59 -6.92
N MET A 617 17.51 6.59 -6.17
CA MET A 617 17.91 6.77 -4.78
C MET A 617 19.14 7.71 -4.63
N CYS A 618 20.02 7.75 -5.63
CA CYS A 618 21.15 8.67 -5.66
C CYS A 618 20.76 10.10 -6.05
N GLU A 619 19.84 10.23 -7.02
CA GLU A 619 19.46 11.53 -7.61
C GLU A 619 18.40 12.27 -6.77
N ILE A 620 17.41 11.53 -6.22
CA ILE A 620 16.27 12.11 -5.51
C ILE A 620 16.52 12.12 -4.01
N ARG A 621 16.36 13.31 -3.42
CA ARG A 621 16.50 13.55 -1.97
C ARG A 621 15.15 13.62 -1.27
N ASP A 622 14.12 14.16 -1.93
CA ASP A 622 12.75 14.29 -1.42
C ASP A 622 12.10 12.90 -1.32
N GLY A 623 11.69 12.51 -0.10
CA GLY A 623 11.11 11.20 0.14
C GLY A 623 9.75 11.00 -0.54
N ALA A 624 8.93 12.04 -0.62
CA ALA A 624 7.62 11.96 -1.27
C ALA A 624 7.76 11.74 -2.78
N LEU A 625 8.69 12.48 -3.42
CA LEU A 625 9.00 12.30 -4.85
C LEU A 625 9.61 10.91 -5.12
N LEU A 626 10.46 10.43 -4.21
CA LEU A 626 11.03 9.08 -4.33
C LEU A 626 9.95 8.00 -4.23
N ALA A 627 8.98 8.16 -3.32
CA ALA A 627 7.84 7.27 -3.19
C ALA A 627 6.93 7.30 -4.44
N GLU A 628 6.72 8.47 -5.04
CA GLU A 628 5.98 8.58 -6.32
C GLU A 628 6.68 7.81 -7.45
N LYS A 629 8.01 7.90 -7.53
CA LYS A 629 8.78 7.15 -8.54
C LYS A 629 8.79 5.65 -8.26
N ASP A 630 8.93 5.22 -6.98
CA ASP A 630 8.87 3.80 -6.61
C ASP A 630 7.51 3.19 -6.99
N LEU A 631 6.46 3.94 -6.74
CA LEU A 631 5.09 3.54 -7.05
C LEU A 631 4.85 3.36 -8.55
N LEU A 632 5.38 4.26 -9.38
CA LEU A 632 5.33 4.16 -10.84
C LEU A 632 6.11 2.95 -11.38
N LEU A 633 7.22 2.57 -10.72
CA LEU A 633 8.06 1.45 -11.15
C LEU A 633 7.51 0.08 -10.75
N ARG A 634 6.87 -0.03 -9.58
CA ARG A 634 6.36 -1.31 -9.07
C ARG A 634 4.95 -1.61 -9.55
N GLY A 635 4.19 -0.58 -9.92
CA GLY A 635 2.74 -0.69 -10.06
C GLY A 635 2.01 -0.75 -8.70
N ALA A 636 0.72 -0.45 -8.69
CA ALA A 636 -0.05 -0.36 -7.44
C ALA A 636 -0.23 -1.69 -6.71
N GLY A 637 -0.16 -2.82 -7.40
CA GLY A 637 -0.47 -4.13 -6.85
C GLY A 637 0.43 -4.57 -5.69
N GLU A 638 1.71 -4.22 -5.70
CA GLU A 638 2.65 -4.57 -4.62
C GLU A 638 2.63 -3.59 -3.45
N PHE A 639 2.21 -2.35 -3.67
CA PHE A 639 2.16 -1.33 -2.62
C PHE A 639 1.01 -1.57 -1.63
N PHE A 640 -0.11 -2.10 -2.10
CA PHE A 640 -1.31 -2.45 -1.31
C PHE A 640 -1.29 -3.87 -0.72
N GLY A 641 -0.25 -4.66 -0.94
CA GLY A 641 -0.09 -6.02 -0.39
C GLY A 641 -0.13 -6.11 1.14
N TYR A 642 -0.05 -5.00 1.83
CA TYR A 642 -0.42 -4.90 3.23
C TYR A 642 -1.84 -4.35 3.30
N HIS A 643 -2.81 -5.19 3.63
CA HIS A 643 -4.17 -4.80 4.04
C HIS A 643 -4.10 -3.71 5.11
N GLN A 644 -4.04 -2.45 4.70
CA GLN A 644 -4.35 -1.36 5.61
C GLN A 644 -5.85 -1.49 5.89
N HIS A 645 -6.17 -2.02 7.05
CA HIS A 645 -7.53 -2.21 7.55
C HIS A 645 -8.29 -0.88 7.42
N GLY A 646 -9.25 -0.81 6.49
CA GLY A 646 -10.13 0.32 6.31
C GLY A 646 -10.24 0.95 4.93
N MET A 647 -9.47 0.48 3.93
CA MET A 647 -9.66 0.88 2.52
C MET A 647 -10.48 -0.16 1.77
N PRO A 648 -11.39 0.27 0.89
CA PRO A 648 -12.14 -0.64 0.04
C PRO A 648 -11.24 -1.29 -1.02
N ASP A 649 -11.48 -2.58 -1.32
CA ASP A 649 -10.84 -3.28 -2.42
C ASP A 649 -11.33 -2.71 -3.77
N LEU A 650 -10.45 -2.03 -4.50
CA LEU A 650 -10.72 -1.53 -5.84
C LEU A 650 -10.51 -2.65 -6.86
N LYS A 651 -11.51 -2.93 -7.69
CA LYS A 651 -11.51 -4.03 -8.67
C LYS A 651 -10.99 -3.60 -10.04
N ALA A 652 -11.28 -2.36 -10.46
CA ALA A 652 -10.94 -1.82 -11.77
C ALA A 652 -10.00 -0.60 -11.67
N ALA A 653 -10.16 0.22 -10.64
CA ALA A 653 -9.35 1.41 -10.44
C ALA A 653 -7.97 1.05 -9.86
N ASP A 654 -6.97 1.76 -10.35
CA ASP A 654 -5.61 1.77 -9.84
C ASP A 654 -5.29 3.19 -9.40
N ILE A 655 -5.19 3.41 -8.08
CA ILE A 655 -5.03 4.77 -7.51
C ILE A 655 -3.83 5.52 -8.12
N VAL A 656 -2.80 4.81 -8.53
CA VAL A 656 -1.58 5.40 -9.11
C VAL A 656 -1.76 5.75 -10.57
N ARG A 657 -2.22 4.78 -11.34
CA ARG A 657 -2.45 4.91 -12.78
C ARG A 657 -3.57 5.91 -13.06
N ASP A 658 -4.58 5.91 -12.20
CA ASP A 658 -5.81 6.68 -12.37
C ASP A 658 -5.84 7.98 -11.53
N LEU A 659 -4.67 8.51 -11.12
CA LEU A 659 -4.57 9.77 -10.37
C LEU A 659 -5.34 10.94 -10.99
N PRO A 660 -5.25 11.20 -12.31
CA PRO A 660 -6.05 12.27 -12.92
C PRO A 660 -7.55 12.02 -12.79
N LEU A 661 -7.96 10.75 -12.88
CA LEU A 661 -9.35 10.34 -12.76
C LEU A 661 -9.85 10.47 -11.30
N LEU A 662 -8.98 10.22 -10.34
CA LEU A 662 -9.25 10.36 -8.91
C LEU A 662 -9.49 11.83 -8.51
N GLU A 663 -8.74 12.79 -9.06
CA GLU A 663 -8.97 14.21 -8.81
C GLU A 663 -10.33 14.68 -9.38
N LEU A 664 -10.71 14.21 -10.56
CA LEU A 664 -12.03 14.47 -11.13
C LEU A 664 -13.12 13.85 -10.25
N ALA A 665 -12.99 12.58 -9.89
CA ALA A 665 -13.94 11.88 -9.02
C ALA A 665 -14.10 12.55 -7.66
N LYS A 666 -13.02 13.09 -7.08
CA LYS A 666 -13.04 13.84 -5.82
C LYS A 666 -13.83 15.14 -5.93
N HIS A 667 -13.61 15.89 -7.00
CA HIS A 667 -14.35 17.13 -7.26
C HIS A 667 -15.85 16.85 -7.40
N ASP A 668 -16.21 15.88 -8.24
CA ASP A 668 -17.60 15.55 -8.55
C ASP A 668 -18.34 14.91 -7.36
N ALA A 669 -17.66 14.06 -6.59
CA ALA A 669 -18.22 13.47 -5.38
C ALA A 669 -18.50 14.54 -4.32
N ARG A 670 -17.62 15.54 -4.16
CA ARG A 670 -17.84 16.66 -3.26
C ARG A 670 -19.07 17.45 -3.67
N GLU A 671 -19.18 17.84 -4.94
CA GLU A 671 -20.32 18.56 -5.47
C GLU A 671 -21.64 17.78 -5.27
N ALA A 672 -21.61 16.46 -5.50
CA ALA A 672 -22.76 15.60 -5.32
C ALA A 672 -23.21 15.50 -3.85
N VAL A 673 -22.26 15.38 -2.91
CA VAL A 673 -22.54 15.37 -1.46
C VAL A 673 -23.03 16.74 -0.97
N ASP A 674 -22.50 17.83 -1.50
CA ASP A 674 -22.94 19.21 -1.17
C ASP A 674 -24.37 19.47 -1.67
N LYS A 675 -24.75 18.90 -2.82
CA LYS A 675 -26.15 18.88 -3.35
C LYS A 675 -27.09 18.00 -2.52
N GLY A 676 -26.59 17.22 -1.56
CA GLY A 676 -27.41 16.34 -0.71
C GLY A 676 -27.86 15.04 -1.37
N LEU A 677 -27.17 14.56 -2.40
CA LEU A 677 -27.47 13.28 -3.03
C LEU A 677 -27.21 12.12 -2.04
N ASP A 678 -28.14 11.16 -2.02
CA ASP A 678 -28.02 9.98 -1.15
C ASP A 678 -27.27 8.84 -1.85
N PHE A 679 -26.19 8.38 -1.24
CA PHE A 679 -25.35 7.28 -1.71
C PHE A 679 -25.37 6.07 -0.76
N LYS A 680 -26.30 6.04 0.21
CA LYS A 680 -26.30 5.06 1.31
C LYS A 680 -26.34 3.61 0.82
N GLU A 681 -27.16 3.31 -0.17
CA GLU A 681 -27.27 1.95 -0.72
C GLU A 681 -25.99 1.53 -1.45
N GLU A 682 -25.48 2.38 -2.34
CA GLU A 682 -24.25 2.11 -3.10
C GLU A 682 -23.03 1.95 -2.19
N LEU A 683 -22.89 2.81 -1.18
CA LEU A 683 -21.78 2.74 -0.22
C LEU A 683 -21.87 1.48 0.66
N ARG A 684 -23.07 1.10 1.10
CA ARG A 684 -23.29 -0.14 1.86
C ARG A 684 -22.89 -1.36 1.04
N HIS A 685 -23.32 -1.39 -0.21
CA HIS A 685 -23.10 -2.50 -1.11
C HIS A 685 -21.60 -2.67 -1.46
N ARG A 686 -20.90 -1.56 -1.78
CA ARG A 686 -19.51 -1.58 -2.24
C ARG A 686 -18.51 -1.75 -1.12
N PHE A 687 -18.74 -1.10 0.00
CA PHE A 687 -17.74 -0.94 1.04
C PHE A 687 -18.15 -1.51 2.40
N GLY A 688 -19.24 -2.23 2.49
CA GLY A 688 -19.84 -2.80 3.69
C GLY A 688 -18.94 -2.94 4.94
N GLY A 689 -19.47 -3.21 6.11
CA GLY A 689 -18.67 -3.33 7.33
C GLY A 689 -18.16 -2.00 7.89
N GLN A 690 -16.91 -1.97 8.36
CA GLN A 690 -16.37 -0.85 9.16
C GLN A 690 -16.35 0.52 8.46
N PHE A 691 -16.12 0.58 7.15
CA PHE A 691 -16.11 1.86 6.43
C PHE A 691 -17.52 2.47 6.36
N PHE A 692 -18.51 1.66 6.01
CA PHE A 692 -19.89 2.09 5.96
C PHE A 692 -20.43 2.48 7.35
N GLU A 693 -20.12 1.70 8.39
CA GLU A 693 -20.49 2.00 9.78
C GLU A 693 -19.92 3.35 10.23
N ARG A 694 -18.67 3.67 9.88
CA ARG A 694 -18.08 4.99 10.18
C ARG A 694 -18.80 6.15 9.50
N ILE A 695 -19.41 5.93 8.32
CA ILE A 695 -20.13 6.99 7.58
C ILE A 695 -21.52 7.23 8.18
N TYR A 696 -22.21 6.18 8.59
CA TYR A 696 -23.65 6.27 8.93
C TYR A 696 -23.99 5.99 10.39
N TYR A 697 -23.08 5.41 11.16
CA TYR A 697 -23.25 5.09 12.58
C TYR A 697 -22.04 5.54 13.41
#